data_464915d94215e1762df488553b04469f
#
_entry.id   464915d94215e1762df488553b04469f
#
_cell.length_a   1.000
_cell.length_b   1.000
_cell.length_c   1.000
_cell.angle_alpha   90.00
_cell.angle_beta   90.00
_cell.angle_gamma   90.00
#
_symmetry.space_group_name_H-M   'P 1'
#
loop_
_entity.id
_entity.type
_entity.pdbx_description
1 polymer ?
#
loop_
_entity_poly.entity_id
_entity_poly.type
_entity_poly.pdbx_seq_one_letter_code
_entity_poly.pdbx_strand_id
1 'polypeptide(L)'
;MLSLFLVLISFFIVFKLVDLQISKGDYYINISENREFKNIEIPANRGNIYSDNGELLASSVPKYTIRFDALAPSDRIFEQNINLLSIELSKHFEKSEQYFLEKLKRARMNKNRFVLIARNLGYQEFQKIKSFPLFELGGYKGGLIVEQFTERDYPIGGIAQRTVGYERYDDFGNSMRPGLDGAFGPKYLKGKSGSRFSQKIGQGQWKPVSDYNEVEPMDGYDLITTLNIEIQDAVHHALLRQLEFFEADHGTAVVMETSSGEIKAISNLGRTKNGKYYEKLNYAVGESHEPGSTFKLMALIRALEDKKIDTSQIIDTKNGILDFYGRKVRDAKKGGYGKISVAKAFEVSSNTALVQVINESYKDNPEKFVDGLFKMNLNQKLGLPIIGEGTPKFTHPEDKMNWDGLDLPWMAFGYGISLTPLQILTFYNAIANNGVMIKPRFIKEVRQYNQTIEKFEREVISESICSDETISVVKNMMKNVVEKKHGTAHNIYSEDISLAGKTGTCQTEYWKESGLYISSFVGYFPADKPKYSCAVVIHKPNKNKGYYGNIVAAPVFKEIAQKINSVTPQKENYSFSENKMKTSESINNLVLNLNNEIMPDFSKYEMMDIISIVENSNYKIELIGVGEKMKQIKRPGSKLKKGQKIKFKLI
;
A
#
# COMPACT_ATOMS: atom_id res chain seq x y z
N MET A 1 82.16 -7.45 41.77
CA MET A 1 80.96 -8.18 41.35
C MET A 1 79.71 -7.27 41.25
N LEU A 2 79.38 -6.47 42.28
CA LEU A 2 78.20 -5.61 42.26
C LEU A 2 78.22 -4.53 41.17
N SER A 3 79.37 -3.89 40.94
CA SER A 3 79.53 -2.88 39.86
C SER A 3 79.40 -3.46 38.44
N LEU A 4 79.90 -4.66 38.22
CA LEU A 4 79.74 -5.35 36.91
C LEU A 4 78.27 -5.69 36.66
N PHE A 5 77.55 -6.11 37.68
CA PHE A 5 76.11 -6.41 37.61
C PHE A 5 75.29 -5.14 37.29
N LEU A 6 75.61 -4.00 37.91
CA LEU A 6 74.94 -2.72 37.63
C LEU A 6 75.24 -2.24 36.19
N VAL A 7 76.44 -2.43 35.68
CA VAL A 7 76.77 -2.11 34.27
C VAL A 7 75.99 -2.99 33.29
N LEU A 8 75.84 -4.28 33.57
CA LEU A 8 75.06 -5.19 32.73
C LEU A 8 73.56 -4.82 32.74
N ILE A 9 72.99 -4.46 33.88
CA ILE A 9 71.60 -3.98 33.93
C ILE A 9 71.44 -2.68 33.17
N SER A 10 72.38 -1.71 33.30
CA SER A 10 72.30 -0.46 32.56
C SER A 10 72.36 -0.72 31.05
N PHE A 11 73.22 -1.63 30.59
CA PHE A 11 73.33 -2.01 29.19
C PHE A 11 72.04 -2.68 28.67
N PHE A 12 71.40 -3.54 29.48
CA PHE A 12 70.15 -4.17 29.16
C PHE A 12 68.98 -3.16 29.07
N ILE A 13 68.96 -2.16 29.97
CA ILE A 13 67.98 -1.09 29.92
C ILE A 13 68.15 -0.23 28.65
N VAL A 14 69.37 0.18 28.33
CA VAL A 14 69.65 0.92 27.10
C VAL A 14 69.27 0.11 25.87
N PHE A 15 69.63 -1.18 25.81
CA PHE A 15 69.29 -2.05 24.71
C PHE A 15 67.75 -2.17 24.55
N LYS A 16 67.01 -2.32 25.66
CA LYS A 16 65.54 -2.35 25.64
C LYS A 16 64.92 -1.03 25.22
N LEU A 17 65.51 0.11 25.60
CA LEU A 17 65.05 1.41 25.15
C LEU A 17 65.25 1.62 23.64
N VAL A 18 66.38 1.17 23.11
CA VAL A 18 66.72 1.21 21.68
C VAL A 18 65.78 0.28 20.90
N ASP A 19 65.52 -0.94 21.40
CA ASP A 19 64.56 -1.87 20.81
C ASP A 19 63.13 -1.28 20.77
N LEU A 20 62.70 -0.65 21.86
CA LEU A 20 61.39 0.00 21.91
C LEU A 20 61.29 1.20 20.97
N GLN A 21 62.33 2.03 20.86
CA GLN A 21 62.30 3.22 20.01
C GLN A 21 62.54 2.93 18.50
N ILE A 22 63.41 2.01 18.16
CA ILE A 22 63.80 1.75 16.75
C ILE A 22 63.01 0.58 16.19
N SER A 23 62.97 -0.58 16.86
CA SER A 23 62.33 -1.78 16.31
C SER A 23 60.80 -1.78 16.51
N LYS A 24 60.30 -1.15 17.56
CA LYS A 24 58.89 -1.12 17.92
C LYS A 24 58.29 0.29 17.90
N GLY A 25 59.08 1.31 17.56
CA GLY A 25 58.67 2.71 17.55
C GLY A 25 57.43 2.91 16.68
N ASP A 26 57.49 2.50 15.41
CA ASP A 26 56.40 2.64 14.47
C ASP A 26 55.13 1.88 14.91
N TYR A 27 55.30 0.72 15.55
CA TYR A 27 54.18 -0.06 16.07
C TYR A 27 53.46 0.71 17.23
N TYR A 28 54.20 1.30 18.16
CA TYR A 28 53.60 2.05 19.27
C TYR A 28 53.09 3.43 18.83
N ILE A 29 53.70 4.05 17.82
CA ILE A 29 53.19 5.28 17.20
C ILE A 29 51.85 4.99 16.55
N ASN A 30 51.75 3.94 15.72
CA ASN A 30 50.52 3.53 15.09
C ASN A 30 49.40 3.17 16.09
N ILE A 31 49.75 2.51 17.22
CA ILE A 31 48.78 2.22 18.29
C ILE A 31 48.35 3.53 18.97
N SER A 32 49.24 4.48 19.18
CA SER A 32 48.94 5.76 19.77
C SER A 32 48.02 6.59 18.88
N GLU A 33 48.36 6.70 17.61
CA GLU A 33 47.59 7.40 16.60
C GLU A 33 46.19 6.78 16.46
N ASN A 34 46.08 5.45 16.38
CA ASN A 34 44.79 4.75 16.32
C ASN A 34 43.97 4.87 17.63
N ARG A 35 44.57 5.18 18.76
CA ARG A 35 43.89 5.47 20.03
C ARG A 35 43.48 6.92 20.17
N GLU A 36 44.21 7.84 19.56
CA GLU A 36 43.97 9.27 19.64
C GLU A 36 43.08 9.80 18.52
N PHE A 37 43.10 9.16 17.37
CA PHE A 37 42.31 9.54 16.20
C PHE A 37 41.43 8.39 15.71
N LYS A 38 40.25 8.72 15.26
CA LYS A 38 39.29 7.76 14.69
C LYS A 38 38.44 8.43 13.62
N ASN A 39 38.22 7.74 12.51
CA ASN A 39 37.14 8.08 11.60
C ASN A 39 35.80 7.69 12.24
N ILE A 40 34.98 8.70 12.54
CA ILE A 40 33.63 8.50 13.04
C ILE A 40 32.71 8.53 11.83
N GLU A 41 31.96 7.47 11.64
CA GLU A 41 30.93 7.38 10.61
C GLU A 41 29.78 8.33 10.96
N ILE A 42 29.36 9.15 9.98
CA ILE A 42 28.18 10.00 10.06
C ILE A 42 27.11 9.26 9.24
N PRO A 43 26.10 8.67 9.88
CA PRO A 43 25.08 7.93 9.16
C PRO A 43 24.27 8.86 8.27
N ALA A 44 24.01 8.44 7.04
CA ALA A 44 23.06 9.11 6.17
C ALA A 44 21.62 8.86 6.65
N ASN A 45 20.73 9.81 6.38
CA ASN A 45 19.31 9.60 6.60
C ASN A 45 18.76 8.70 5.47
N ARG A 46 17.87 7.80 5.87
CA ARG A 46 17.15 6.96 4.92
C ARG A 46 16.10 7.80 4.21
N GLY A 47 16.01 7.74 2.87
CA GLY A 47 15.04 8.48 2.07
C GLY A 47 13.58 8.19 2.47
N ASN A 48 12.69 9.08 2.16
CA ASN A 48 11.26 8.98 2.48
C ASN A 48 10.52 8.12 1.47
N ILE A 49 9.34 7.64 1.87
CA ILE A 49 8.39 6.95 0.99
C ILE A 49 7.10 7.76 0.98
N TYR A 50 6.67 8.16 -0.20
CA TYR A 50 5.46 8.96 -0.43
C TYR A 50 4.39 8.15 -1.17
N SER A 51 3.15 8.50 -0.94
CA SER A 51 2.01 8.08 -1.76
C SER A 51 2.00 8.78 -3.12
N ASP A 52 1.09 8.42 -4.00
CA ASP A 52 0.95 9.00 -5.33
C ASP A 52 0.49 10.47 -5.31
N ASN A 53 -0.19 10.89 -4.25
CA ASN A 53 -0.63 12.26 -4.00
C ASN A 53 0.29 13.05 -3.07
N GLY A 54 1.48 12.52 -2.77
CA GLY A 54 2.53 13.24 -2.03
C GLY A 54 2.46 13.16 -0.52
N GLU A 55 1.56 12.35 0.05
CA GLU A 55 1.49 12.13 1.49
C GLU A 55 2.62 11.21 1.97
N LEU A 56 3.11 11.44 3.17
CA LEU A 56 4.25 10.74 3.73
C LEU A 56 3.84 9.38 4.32
N LEU A 57 4.30 8.29 3.71
CA LEU A 57 4.04 6.92 4.16
C LEU A 57 5.08 6.42 5.18
N ALA A 58 6.35 6.76 4.94
CA ALA A 58 7.44 6.46 5.86
C ALA A 58 8.51 7.54 5.77
N SER A 59 9.01 7.99 6.93
CA SER A 59 10.04 9.01 7.03
C SER A 59 11.11 8.63 8.04
N SER A 60 12.28 9.24 7.92
CA SER A 60 13.37 9.12 8.86
C SER A 60 13.37 10.32 9.78
N VAL A 61 13.06 10.10 11.05
CA VAL A 61 12.98 11.16 12.06
C VAL A 61 14.10 11.02 13.09
N PRO A 62 14.74 12.12 13.50
CA PRO A 62 15.76 12.08 14.54
C PRO A 62 15.12 11.75 15.90
N LYS A 63 15.72 10.80 16.59
CA LYS A 63 15.42 10.43 17.98
C LYS A 63 16.63 10.60 18.85
N TYR A 64 16.41 10.82 20.11
CA TYR A 64 17.44 11.13 21.08
C TYR A 64 17.40 10.17 22.27
N THR A 65 18.59 9.66 22.63
CA THR A 65 18.81 8.98 23.92
C THR A 65 19.59 9.91 24.83
N ILE A 66 19.08 10.15 26.01
CA ILE A 66 19.73 10.96 27.02
C ILE A 66 20.35 10.09 28.09
N ARG A 67 21.63 10.32 28.31
CA ARG A 67 22.38 9.71 29.41
C ARG A 67 23.03 10.77 30.28
N PHE A 68 23.44 10.36 31.45
CA PHE A 68 24.06 11.22 32.45
C PHE A 68 25.44 10.71 32.84
N ASP A 69 26.46 11.58 32.75
CA ASP A 69 27.77 11.36 33.34
C ASP A 69 27.78 11.88 34.78
N ALA A 70 27.66 10.95 35.72
CA ALA A 70 27.57 11.32 37.14
C ALA A 70 28.84 11.93 37.71
N LEU A 71 29.98 11.88 37.02
CA LEU A 71 31.27 12.45 37.48
C LEU A 71 31.63 13.77 36.79
N ALA A 72 30.93 14.17 35.76
CA ALA A 72 31.20 15.44 35.07
C ALA A 72 30.91 16.67 35.92
N PRO A 73 29.78 16.74 36.67
CA PRO A 73 29.53 17.85 37.57
C PRO A 73 30.45 17.79 38.81
N SER A 74 30.97 18.95 39.24
CA SER A 74 31.62 19.04 40.56
C SER A 74 30.64 18.73 41.70
N ASP A 75 31.14 18.35 42.89
CA ASP A 75 30.28 18.00 44.03
C ASP A 75 29.32 19.14 44.37
N ARG A 76 29.80 20.36 44.35
CA ARG A 76 28.99 21.56 44.62
C ARG A 76 27.85 21.72 43.60
N ILE A 77 28.14 21.61 42.32
CA ILE A 77 27.14 21.76 41.24
C ILE A 77 26.13 20.61 41.30
N PHE A 78 26.58 19.39 41.54
CA PHE A 78 25.71 18.22 41.66
C PHE A 78 24.72 18.39 42.83
N GLU A 79 25.21 18.65 44.05
CA GLU A 79 24.34 18.77 45.24
C GLU A 79 23.35 19.94 45.13
N GLN A 80 23.73 21.03 44.49
CA GLN A 80 22.85 22.19 44.30
C GLN A 80 21.68 21.91 43.32
N ASN A 81 21.88 21.06 42.33
CA ASN A 81 20.92 20.90 41.22
C ASN A 81 20.22 19.54 41.19
N ILE A 82 20.73 18.53 41.89
CA ILE A 82 20.23 17.14 41.73
C ILE A 82 18.76 16.98 42.12
N ASN A 83 18.31 17.66 43.18
CA ASN A 83 16.92 17.61 43.61
C ASN A 83 16.01 18.27 42.59
N LEU A 84 16.40 19.45 42.08
CA LEU A 84 15.63 20.17 41.06
C LEU A 84 15.54 19.35 39.75
N LEU A 85 16.64 18.73 39.31
CA LEU A 85 16.65 17.83 38.17
C LEU A 85 15.69 16.63 38.39
N SER A 86 15.71 16.05 39.60
CA SER A 86 14.84 14.89 39.90
C SER A 86 13.35 15.27 39.85
N ILE A 87 13.00 16.49 40.32
CA ILE A 87 11.63 17.02 40.23
C ILE A 87 11.23 17.21 38.77
N GLU A 88 12.05 17.85 37.93
CA GLU A 88 11.72 18.07 36.53
C GLU A 88 11.63 16.76 35.72
N LEU A 89 12.52 15.81 35.99
CA LEU A 89 12.43 14.47 35.39
C LEU A 89 11.15 13.72 35.83
N SER A 90 10.76 13.85 37.11
CA SER A 90 9.53 13.25 37.63
C SER A 90 8.28 13.83 36.95
N LYS A 91 8.23 15.16 36.74
CA LYS A 91 7.13 15.82 36.04
C LYS A 91 7.02 15.40 34.56
N HIS A 92 8.14 15.03 33.96
CA HIS A 92 8.20 14.68 32.54
C HIS A 92 7.97 13.18 32.28
N PHE A 93 8.40 12.32 33.20
CA PHE A 93 8.27 10.87 33.10
C PHE A 93 7.36 10.33 34.21
N GLU A 94 6.59 9.30 33.95
CA GLU A 94 5.68 8.66 34.92
C GLU A 94 6.44 7.88 36.02
N LYS A 95 7.35 8.57 36.72
CA LYS A 95 8.13 8.02 37.85
C LYS A 95 8.31 9.04 38.94
N SER A 96 8.42 8.58 40.19
CA SER A 96 8.55 9.47 41.34
C SER A 96 9.88 10.24 41.35
N GLU A 97 9.86 11.42 41.98
CA GLU A 97 11.05 12.21 42.24
C GLU A 97 12.13 11.39 42.96
N GLN A 98 11.72 10.64 43.98
CA GLN A 98 12.62 9.80 44.76
C GLN A 98 13.33 8.74 43.91
N TYR A 99 12.63 8.15 42.92
CA TYR A 99 13.22 7.21 41.97
C TYR A 99 14.40 7.84 41.21
N PHE A 100 14.21 9.05 40.68
CA PHE A 100 15.28 9.74 39.95
C PHE A 100 16.40 10.17 40.86
N LEU A 101 16.09 10.71 42.02
CA LEU A 101 17.08 11.14 43.00
C LEU A 101 18.00 9.98 43.44
N GLU A 102 17.43 8.86 43.82
CA GLU A 102 18.17 7.66 44.18
C GLU A 102 19.01 7.12 43.02
N LYS A 103 18.45 7.08 41.83
CA LYS A 103 19.14 6.62 40.63
C LYS A 103 20.37 7.45 40.33
N LEU A 104 20.27 8.77 40.38
CA LEU A 104 21.35 9.70 40.07
C LEU A 104 22.42 9.70 41.18
N LYS A 105 22.03 9.67 42.47
CA LYS A 105 22.96 9.55 43.62
C LYS A 105 23.72 8.23 43.61
N ARG A 106 23.01 7.10 43.34
CA ARG A 106 23.64 5.77 43.21
C ARG A 106 24.64 5.75 42.05
N ALA A 107 24.30 6.40 40.93
CA ALA A 107 25.20 6.52 39.79
C ALA A 107 26.51 7.22 40.17
N ARG A 108 26.43 8.30 40.96
CA ARG A 108 27.61 9.03 41.43
C ARG A 108 28.44 8.20 42.41
N MET A 109 27.81 7.52 43.38
CA MET A 109 28.50 6.61 44.31
C MET A 109 29.24 5.48 43.57
N ASN A 110 28.60 4.90 42.56
CA ASN A 110 29.17 3.82 41.76
C ASN A 110 30.12 4.32 40.65
N LYS A 111 30.42 5.61 40.60
CA LYS A 111 31.26 6.26 39.57
C LYS A 111 30.81 5.94 38.13
N ASN A 112 29.49 5.77 37.92
CA ASN A 112 28.92 5.46 36.61
C ASN A 112 28.84 6.74 35.77
N ARG A 113 29.58 6.75 34.66
CA ARG A 113 29.64 7.88 33.72
C ARG A 113 28.68 7.78 32.57
N PHE A 114 27.84 6.74 32.51
CA PHE A 114 26.99 6.48 31.36
C PHE A 114 25.59 5.98 31.75
N VAL A 115 24.92 6.74 32.60
CA VAL A 115 23.61 6.37 33.15
C VAL A 115 22.49 6.71 32.17
N LEU A 116 21.74 5.73 31.75
CA LEU A 116 20.57 5.95 30.88
C LEU A 116 19.48 6.73 31.66
N ILE A 117 19.05 7.86 31.12
CA ILE A 117 17.92 8.65 31.65
C ILE A 117 16.67 8.35 30.85
N ALA A 118 16.70 8.51 29.50
CA ALA A 118 15.57 8.27 28.62
C ALA A 118 16.03 7.84 27.24
N ARG A 119 15.15 7.15 26.52
CA ARG A 119 15.35 6.71 25.12
C ARG A 119 14.18 7.15 24.25
N ASN A 120 14.40 7.16 22.93
CA ASN A 120 13.38 7.41 21.90
C ASN A 120 12.66 8.77 22.04
N LEU A 121 13.37 9.77 22.54
CA LEU A 121 12.81 11.11 22.69
C LEU A 121 12.70 11.82 21.33
N GLY A 122 11.58 12.49 21.10
CA GLY A 122 11.43 13.43 20.01
C GLY A 122 12.26 14.71 20.20
N TYR A 123 12.42 15.52 19.16
CA TYR A 123 13.21 16.75 19.24
C TYR A 123 12.68 17.74 20.29
N GLN A 124 11.37 17.90 20.41
CA GLN A 124 10.76 18.81 21.39
C GLN A 124 11.01 18.33 22.83
N GLU A 125 10.87 17.04 23.10
CA GLU A 125 11.14 16.43 24.41
C GLU A 125 12.61 16.56 24.77
N PHE A 126 13.50 16.30 23.79
CA PHE A 126 14.94 16.50 23.98
C PHE A 126 15.29 17.95 24.35
N GLN A 127 14.77 18.95 23.63
CA GLN A 127 15.01 20.35 23.90
C GLN A 127 14.52 20.75 25.32
N LYS A 128 13.36 20.23 25.71
CA LYS A 128 12.82 20.46 27.06
C LYS A 128 13.73 19.86 28.13
N ILE A 129 14.16 18.60 27.98
CA ILE A 129 15.02 17.93 28.96
C ILE A 129 16.41 18.59 29.01
N LYS A 130 16.94 19.06 27.89
CA LYS A 130 18.19 19.79 27.80
C LYS A 130 18.17 21.09 28.63
N SER A 131 17.03 21.72 28.81
CA SER A 131 16.85 22.94 29.61
C SER A 131 16.64 22.67 31.11
N PHE A 132 16.62 21.41 31.56
CA PHE A 132 16.44 21.08 32.97
C PHE A 132 17.68 21.47 33.80
N PRO A 133 17.49 21.79 35.10
CA PRO A 133 18.59 22.07 36.00
C PRO A 133 19.66 20.98 35.92
N LEU A 134 20.93 21.38 36.02
CA LEU A 134 22.11 20.56 35.77
C LEU A 134 22.34 20.26 34.28
N PHE A 135 21.36 19.80 33.51
CA PHE A 135 21.52 19.48 32.10
C PHE A 135 21.74 20.71 31.22
N GLU A 136 21.18 21.86 31.59
CA GLU A 136 21.41 23.14 30.89
C GLU A 136 22.89 23.55 30.88
N LEU A 137 23.68 23.05 31.84
CA LEU A 137 25.13 23.30 31.93
C LEU A 137 25.93 22.46 30.89
N GLY A 138 25.26 21.63 30.11
CA GLY A 138 25.84 20.81 29.05
C GLY A 138 26.65 19.61 29.55
N GLY A 139 27.39 18.98 28.62
CA GLY A 139 28.08 17.70 28.90
C GLY A 139 29.22 17.83 29.94
N TYR A 140 30.02 18.90 29.88
CA TYR A 140 31.22 19.03 30.73
C TYR A 140 30.91 19.42 32.18
N LYS A 141 29.95 20.31 32.39
CA LYS A 141 29.59 20.81 33.71
C LYS A 141 28.32 20.18 34.27
N GLY A 142 27.39 19.83 33.38
CA GLY A 142 26.08 19.25 33.72
C GLY A 142 25.98 17.74 33.55
N GLY A 143 26.96 17.11 32.90
CA GLY A 143 26.98 15.66 32.68
C GLY A 143 25.97 15.16 31.67
N LEU A 144 25.35 16.03 30.87
CA LEU A 144 24.41 15.62 29.82
C LEU A 144 25.13 14.96 28.64
N ILE A 145 24.80 13.71 28.36
CA ILE A 145 25.25 12.98 27.17
C ILE A 145 24.05 12.77 26.28
N VAL A 146 24.16 13.17 25.03
CA VAL A 146 23.11 13.05 24.01
C VAL A 146 23.60 12.14 22.87
N GLU A 147 22.87 11.07 22.65
CA GLU A 147 23.07 10.19 21.50
C GLU A 147 21.90 10.42 20.55
N GLN A 148 22.16 10.93 19.35
CA GLN A 148 21.17 11.07 18.29
C GLN A 148 21.25 9.86 17.38
N PHE A 149 20.09 9.31 17.02
CA PHE A 149 19.93 8.27 16.00
C PHE A 149 18.69 8.58 15.18
N THR A 150 18.57 7.95 14.03
CA THR A 150 17.42 8.12 13.16
C THR A 150 16.51 6.89 13.26
N GLU A 151 15.22 7.11 13.51
CA GLU A 151 14.21 6.07 13.55
C GLU A 151 13.26 6.22 12.36
N ARG A 152 12.78 5.08 11.82
CA ARG A 152 11.78 5.05 10.77
C ARG A 152 10.41 5.26 11.37
N ASP A 153 9.74 6.33 10.99
CA ASP A 153 8.39 6.71 11.43
C ASP A 153 7.38 6.48 10.30
N TYR A 154 6.14 6.15 10.69
CA TYR A 154 5.02 5.85 9.78
C TYR A 154 3.84 6.75 10.15
N PRO A 155 3.75 7.97 9.60
CA PRO A 155 2.79 8.99 10.04
C PRO A 155 1.33 8.55 9.89
N ILE A 156 1.03 7.69 8.89
CA ILE A 156 -0.32 7.13 8.67
C ILE A 156 -0.66 5.92 9.56
N GLY A 157 0.18 5.63 10.56
CA GLY A 157 0.00 4.48 11.45
C GLY A 157 0.23 3.13 10.79
N GLY A 158 -0.59 2.13 11.13
CA GLY A 158 -0.43 0.74 10.66
C GLY A 158 -1.01 0.44 9.28
N ILE A 159 -1.54 1.43 8.56
CA ILE A 159 -2.17 1.25 7.25
C ILE A 159 -1.09 0.98 6.19
N ALA A 160 -1.30 -0.08 5.38
CA ALA A 160 -0.35 -0.57 4.38
C ALA A 160 1.07 -0.89 4.91
N GLN A 161 1.21 -1.11 6.21
CA GLN A 161 2.51 -1.27 6.87
C GLN A 161 3.35 -2.40 6.28
N ARG A 162 2.73 -3.52 5.90
CA ARG A 162 3.45 -4.66 5.29
C ARG A 162 3.83 -4.42 3.83
N THR A 163 3.12 -3.56 3.15
CA THR A 163 3.45 -3.17 1.77
C THR A 163 4.49 -2.06 1.75
N VAL A 164 4.35 -1.02 2.57
CA VAL A 164 5.40 -0.02 2.78
C VAL A 164 6.67 -0.69 3.31
N GLY A 165 6.54 -1.52 4.32
CA GLY A 165 7.63 -2.35 4.83
C GLY A 165 8.61 -1.61 5.74
N TYR A 166 9.71 -2.29 6.04
CA TYR A 166 10.77 -1.77 6.91
C TYR A 166 12.07 -2.55 6.67
N GLU A 167 13.18 -2.07 7.23
CA GLU A 167 14.41 -2.83 7.39
C GLU A 167 14.72 -2.96 8.88
N ARG A 168 14.91 -4.19 9.35
CA ARG A 168 15.33 -4.51 10.71
C ARG A 168 16.43 -5.57 10.67
N TYR A 169 17.22 -5.60 11.73
CA TYR A 169 18.20 -6.66 11.94
C TYR A 169 17.73 -7.53 13.10
N ASP A 170 17.88 -8.84 12.97
CA ASP A 170 17.66 -9.78 14.07
C ASP A 170 18.85 -9.77 15.06
N ASP A 171 18.72 -10.51 16.15
CA ASP A 171 19.76 -10.61 17.19
C ASP A 171 21.08 -11.23 16.66
N PHE A 172 21.05 -11.87 15.49
CA PHE A 172 22.20 -12.47 14.82
C PHE A 172 22.80 -11.56 13.73
N GLY A 173 22.22 -10.37 13.51
CA GLY A 173 22.66 -9.41 12.49
C GLY A 173 22.12 -9.68 11.08
N ASN A 174 21.19 -10.62 10.89
CA ASN A 174 20.55 -10.86 9.60
C ASN A 174 19.51 -9.76 9.33
N SER A 175 19.52 -9.21 8.12
CA SER A 175 18.57 -8.18 7.73
C SER A 175 17.22 -8.77 7.32
N MET A 176 16.15 -8.28 7.95
CA MET A 176 14.76 -8.52 7.54
C MET A 176 14.26 -7.33 6.75
N ARG A 177 13.86 -7.56 5.50
CA ARG A 177 13.53 -6.49 4.53
C ARG A 177 12.18 -6.73 3.85
N PRO A 178 11.05 -6.74 4.57
CA PRO A 178 9.75 -6.85 3.94
C PRO A 178 9.33 -5.55 3.25
N GLY A 179 8.41 -5.67 2.28
CA GLY A 179 7.76 -4.55 1.62
C GLY A 179 8.68 -3.73 0.71
N LEU A 180 8.22 -2.53 0.37
CA LEU A 180 8.91 -1.61 -0.55
C LEU A 180 10.18 -1.02 0.07
N ASP A 181 10.12 -0.64 1.34
CA ASP A 181 11.28 -0.14 2.08
C ASP A 181 12.43 -1.17 2.07
N GLY A 182 12.10 -2.45 2.25
CA GLY A 182 13.07 -3.52 2.18
C GLY A 182 13.60 -3.81 0.77
N ALA A 183 12.72 -3.81 -0.24
CA ALA A 183 13.06 -4.11 -1.62
C ALA A 183 13.92 -3.01 -2.26
N PHE A 184 13.55 -1.76 -2.06
CA PHE A 184 14.22 -0.59 -2.64
C PHE A 184 15.28 0.03 -1.73
N GLY A 185 15.33 -0.40 -0.46
CA GLY A 185 16.25 0.11 0.54
C GLY A 185 17.71 0.08 0.12
N PRO A 186 18.26 -1.07 -0.28
CA PRO A 186 19.68 -1.18 -0.59
C PRO A 186 20.13 -0.30 -1.75
N LYS A 187 19.28 -0.13 -2.78
CA LYS A 187 19.65 0.62 -3.99
C LYS A 187 19.37 2.13 -3.85
N TYR A 188 18.25 2.50 -3.19
CA TYR A 188 17.78 3.88 -3.24
C TYR A 188 17.67 4.55 -1.87
N LEU A 189 17.01 3.89 -0.89
CA LEU A 189 16.66 4.55 0.37
C LEU A 189 17.83 4.71 1.34
N LYS A 190 18.83 3.82 1.32
CA LYS A 190 19.84 3.73 2.39
C LYS A 190 20.76 4.95 2.49
N GLY A 191 21.01 5.65 1.40
CA GLY A 191 22.00 6.72 1.35
C GLY A 191 23.44 6.21 1.46
N LYS A 192 24.39 7.13 1.55
CA LYS A 192 25.81 6.86 1.75
C LYS A 192 26.27 7.60 3.01
N SER A 193 26.74 6.86 4.01
CA SER A 193 27.33 7.44 5.21
C SER A 193 28.52 8.31 4.88
N GLY A 194 28.63 9.41 5.59
CA GLY A 194 29.81 10.25 5.63
C GLY A 194 30.83 9.74 6.65
N SER A 195 31.96 10.40 6.73
CA SER A 195 32.98 10.14 7.75
C SER A 195 33.65 11.43 8.19
N ARG A 196 33.93 11.53 9.47
CA ARG A 196 34.61 12.67 10.08
C ARG A 196 35.79 12.18 10.88
N PHE A 197 36.96 12.69 10.58
CA PHE A 197 38.15 12.42 11.36
C PHE A 197 38.08 13.16 12.69
N SER A 198 38.20 12.43 13.80
CA SER A 198 38.01 12.96 15.14
C SER A 198 39.13 12.56 16.07
N GLN A 199 39.60 13.50 16.90
CA GLN A 199 40.61 13.29 17.93
C GLN A 199 39.94 13.03 19.27
N LYS A 200 40.47 12.10 20.03
CA LYS A 200 40.05 11.84 21.40
C LYS A 200 40.58 12.90 22.32
N ILE A 201 39.68 13.67 22.98
CA ILE A 201 40.05 14.73 23.90
C ILE A 201 39.83 14.38 25.38
N GLY A 202 39.29 13.18 25.66
CA GLY A 202 39.04 12.67 27.00
C GLY A 202 38.40 11.29 26.97
N GLN A 203 38.05 10.75 28.15
CA GLN A 203 37.39 9.43 28.23
C GLN A 203 36.04 9.45 27.50
N GLY A 204 36.03 8.86 26.30
CA GLY A 204 34.82 8.73 25.49
C GLY A 204 34.40 9.95 24.67
N GLN A 205 35.21 11.05 24.71
CA GLN A 205 34.89 12.27 23.95
C GLN A 205 35.80 12.43 22.74
N TRP A 206 35.22 12.73 21.60
CA TRP A 206 35.89 12.91 20.31
C TRP A 206 35.59 14.30 19.79
N LYS A 207 36.62 15.04 19.41
CA LYS A 207 36.52 16.36 18.79
C LYS A 207 36.80 16.22 17.31
N PRO A 208 35.96 16.77 16.43
CA PRO A 208 36.28 16.85 15.01
C PRO A 208 37.61 17.59 14.83
N VAL A 209 38.48 17.02 14.04
CA VAL A 209 39.67 17.70 13.53
C VAL A 209 39.28 18.27 12.20
N SER A 210 39.40 19.59 12.03
CA SER A 210 39.16 20.23 10.73
C SER A 210 40.28 19.80 9.76
N ASP A 211 40.06 18.69 9.08
CA ASP A 211 40.93 18.18 8.04
C ASP A 211 40.12 18.10 6.74
N TYR A 212 40.77 18.27 5.60
CA TYR A 212 40.19 18.25 4.25
C TYR A 212 39.59 16.87 3.86
N ASN A 213 39.59 15.90 4.75
CA ASN A 213 39.10 14.53 4.54
C ASN A 213 37.71 14.27 5.16
N GLU A 214 36.94 15.31 5.48
CA GLU A 214 35.55 15.13 5.91
C GLU A 214 34.69 14.78 4.70
N VAL A 215 34.00 13.65 4.78
CA VAL A 215 33.02 13.21 3.77
C VAL A 215 31.63 13.46 4.35
N GLU A 216 30.89 14.37 3.75
CA GLU A 216 29.49 14.63 4.11
C GLU A 216 28.63 13.41 3.77
N PRO A 217 27.67 13.03 4.64
CA PRO A 217 26.73 11.97 4.33
C PRO A 217 25.80 12.40 3.18
N MET A 218 25.49 11.48 2.29
CA MET A 218 24.49 11.67 1.25
C MET A 218 23.22 10.91 1.63
N ASP A 219 22.14 11.62 1.90
CA ASP A 219 20.85 11.03 2.22
C ASP A 219 20.33 10.15 1.09
N GLY A 220 19.51 9.17 1.43
CA GLY A 220 18.90 8.28 0.47
C GLY A 220 17.89 9.00 -0.42
N TYR A 221 17.59 8.39 -1.55
CA TYR A 221 16.58 8.87 -2.48
C TYR A 221 15.17 8.61 -1.94
N ASP A 222 14.23 9.48 -2.28
CA ASP A 222 12.83 9.31 -1.96
C ASP A 222 12.12 8.40 -2.98
N LEU A 223 11.20 7.58 -2.50
CA LEU A 223 10.33 6.73 -3.33
C LEU A 223 8.93 7.33 -3.42
N ILE A 224 8.43 7.51 -4.64
CA ILE A 224 7.03 7.85 -4.89
C ILE A 224 6.31 6.56 -5.29
N THR A 225 5.39 6.12 -4.43
CA THR A 225 4.61 4.91 -4.67
C THR A 225 3.39 5.18 -5.56
N THR A 226 2.70 4.12 -5.94
CA THR A 226 1.41 4.19 -6.64
C THR A 226 0.22 4.24 -5.66
N LEU A 227 0.47 4.04 -4.36
CA LEU A 227 -0.57 4.01 -3.33
C LEU A 227 -1.22 5.37 -3.18
N ASN A 228 -2.54 5.39 -3.19
CA ASN A 228 -3.36 6.57 -2.90
C ASN A 228 -3.95 6.46 -1.51
N ILE A 229 -3.69 7.44 -0.64
CA ILE A 229 -4.08 7.36 0.78
C ILE A 229 -5.59 7.30 0.98
N GLU A 230 -6.35 8.06 0.21
CA GLU A 230 -7.81 8.10 0.34
C GLU A 230 -8.42 6.75 -0.04
N ILE A 231 -7.94 6.15 -1.14
CA ILE A 231 -8.36 4.81 -1.56
C ILE A 231 -7.88 3.75 -0.56
N GLN A 232 -6.66 3.88 -0.05
CA GLN A 232 -6.08 2.97 0.93
C GLN A 232 -6.87 2.96 2.24
N ASP A 233 -7.26 4.12 2.73
CA ASP A 233 -8.07 4.27 3.93
C ASP A 233 -9.46 3.63 3.74
N ALA A 234 -10.11 3.91 2.61
CA ALA A 234 -11.39 3.31 2.26
C ALA A 234 -11.33 1.77 2.22
N VAL A 235 -10.28 1.22 1.60
CA VAL A 235 -10.06 -0.23 1.49
C VAL A 235 -9.78 -0.85 2.86
N HIS A 236 -8.91 -0.22 3.65
CA HIS A 236 -8.56 -0.69 4.98
C HIS A 236 -9.78 -0.81 5.88
N HIS A 237 -10.57 0.26 5.98
CA HIS A 237 -11.73 0.28 6.86
C HIS A 237 -12.89 -0.59 6.38
N ALA A 238 -13.11 -0.72 5.07
CA ALA A 238 -14.11 -1.63 4.53
C ALA A 238 -13.76 -3.10 4.85
N LEU A 239 -12.49 -3.47 4.67
CA LEU A 239 -12.01 -4.82 5.02
C LEU A 239 -12.07 -5.07 6.52
N LEU A 240 -11.60 -4.13 7.35
CA LEU A 240 -11.55 -4.26 8.81
C LEU A 240 -12.93 -4.54 9.40
N ARG A 241 -13.93 -3.72 9.05
CA ARG A 241 -15.32 -3.93 9.54
C ARG A 241 -15.85 -5.31 9.22
N GLN A 242 -15.59 -5.80 8.03
CA GLN A 242 -16.08 -7.11 7.61
C GLN A 242 -15.35 -8.26 8.33
N LEU A 243 -14.05 -8.12 8.54
CA LEU A 243 -13.25 -9.10 9.30
C LEU A 243 -13.71 -9.15 10.76
N GLU A 244 -13.96 -8.01 11.39
CA GLU A 244 -14.49 -7.92 12.76
C GLU A 244 -15.87 -8.53 12.86
N PHE A 245 -16.77 -8.21 11.91
CA PHE A 245 -18.13 -8.74 11.90
C PHE A 245 -18.14 -10.26 11.78
N PHE A 246 -17.36 -10.84 10.85
CA PHE A 246 -17.30 -12.28 10.64
C PHE A 246 -16.28 -12.99 11.54
N GLU A 247 -15.57 -12.27 12.41
CA GLU A 247 -14.53 -12.84 13.27
C GLU A 247 -13.52 -13.69 12.50
N ALA A 248 -13.23 -13.28 11.26
CA ALA A 248 -12.40 -14.04 10.34
C ALA A 248 -10.95 -14.12 10.82
N ASP A 249 -10.20 -15.13 10.39
CA ASP A 249 -8.80 -15.30 10.77
C ASP A 249 -7.92 -14.19 10.16
N HIS A 250 -8.07 -13.96 8.87
CA HIS A 250 -7.42 -12.87 8.16
C HIS A 250 -8.10 -12.57 6.82
N GLY A 251 -7.67 -11.48 6.19
CA GLY A 251 -8.15 -11.14 4.86
C GLY A 251 -7.26 -10.12 4.18
N THR A 252 -7.46 -10.01 2.88
CA THR A 252 -6.82 -9.00 2.04
C THR A 252 -7.81 -8.37 1.07
N ALA A 253 -7.59 -7.09 0.78
CA ALA A 253 -8.26 -6.36 -0.28
C ALA A 253 -7.25 -5.54 -1.07
N VAL A 254 -7.31 -5.62 -2.40
CA VAL A 254 -6.38 -4.95 -3.31
C VAL A 254 -7.16 -4.22 -4.39
N VAL A 255 -6.79 -2.98 -4.66
CA VAL A 255 -7.30 -2.16 -5.76
C VAL A 255 -6.18 -1.82 -6.73
N MET A 256 -6.39 -2.15 -7.99
CA MET A 256 -5.43 -1.95 -9.08
C MET A 256 -6.06 -1.08 -10.18
N GLU A 257 -5.37 -0.07 -10.65
CA GLU A 257 -5.82 0.71 -11.79
C GLU A 257 -5.69 -0.09 -13.08
N THR A 258 -6.78 -0.16 -13.84
CA THR A 258 -6.91 -1.11 -14.95
C THR A 258 -5.87 -0.89 -16.05
N SER A 259 -5.64 0.36 -16.45
CA SER A 259 -4.82 0.70 -17.62
C SER A 259 -3.32 0.78 -17.33
N SER A 260 -2.94 1.11 -16.09
CA SER A 260 -1.54 1.35 -15.71
C SER A 260 -0.91 0.21 -14.92
N GLY A 261 -1.73 -0.66 -14.32
CA GLY A 261 -1.26 -1.69 -13.39
C GLY A 261 -0.87 -1.15 -12.00
N GLU A 262 -1.13 0.12 -11.73
CA GLU A 262 -0.81 0.74 -10.46
C GLU A 262 -1.65 0.16 -9.31
N ILE A 263 -1.00 -0.31 -8.28
CA ILE A 263 -1.67 -0.69 -7.03
C ILE A 263 -2.01 0.59 -6.27
N LYS A 264 -3.30 0.94 -6.25
CA LYS A 264 -3.79 2.14 -5.58
C LYS A 264 -4.02 1.92 -4.09
N ALA A 265 -4.38 0.69 -3.72
CA ALA A 265 -4.52 0.30 -2.33
C ALA A 265 -4.30 -1.20 -2.14
N ILE A 266 -3.78 -1.55 -0.98
CA ILE A 266 -3.57 -2.95 -0.57
C ILE A 266 -3.62 -3.03 0.95
N SER A 267 -4.59 -3.76 1.48
CA SER A 267 -4.76 -3.97 2.92
C SER A 267 -4.70 -5.45 3.25
N ASN A 268 -3.93 -5.80 4.27
CA ASN A 268 -3.65 -7.18 4.68
C ASN A 268 -3.83 -7.29 6.19
N LEU A 269 -4.96 -7.77 6.65
CA LEU A 269 -5.33 -7.77 8.06
C LEU A 269 -5.44 -9.18 8.63
N GLY A 270 -4.71 -9.46 9.70
CA GLY A 270 -4.73 -10.73 10.42
C GLY A 270 -5.15 -10.58 11.87
N ARG A 271 -6.00 -11.49 12.35
CA ARG A 271 -6.55 -11.51 13.71
C ARG A 271 -5.47 -11.83 14.75
N THR A 272 -5.47 -11.11 15.85
CA THR A 272 -4.65 -11.39 17.03
C THR A 272 -5.35 -12.35 17.95
N LYS A 273 -4.63 -12.88 18.95
CA LYS A 273 -5.23 -13.67 20.03
C LYS A 273 -6.30 -12.90 20.81
N ASN A 274 -6.18 -11.57 20.87
CA ASN A 274 -7.12 -10.69 21.57
C ASN A 274 -8.29 -10.21 20.68
N GLY A 275 -8.44 -10.76 19.47
CA GLY A 275 -9.52 -10.42 18.54
C GLY A 275 -9.29 -9.13 17.72
N LYS A 276 -8.23 -8.37 17.95
CA LYS A 276 -7.89 -7.18 17.16
C LYS A 276 -7.21 -7.59 15.84
N TYR A 277 -7.30 -6.71 14.84
CA TYR A 277 -6.69 -6.92 13.53
C TYR A 277 -5.55 -5.94 13.29
N TYR A 278 -4.47 -6.42 12.66
CA TYR A 278 -3.36 -5.61 12.17
C TYR A 278 -2.65 -6.31 11.03
N GLU A 279 -1.80 -5.59 10.30
CA GLU A 279 -1.04 -6.17 9.18
C GLU A 279 0.10 -7.08 9.69
N LYS A 280 -0.09 -8.40 9.58
CA LYS A 280 0.91 -9.42 9.96
C LYS A 280 1.80 -9.83 8.81
N LEU A 281 1.18 -10.14 7.67
CA LEU A 281 1.81 -10.60 6.43
C LEU A 281 1.20 -9.84 5.25
N ASN A 282 1.89 -9.80 4.14
CA ASN A 282 1.31 -9.36 2.88
C ASN A 282 0.62 -10.56 2.21
N TYR A 283 -0.60 -10.85 2.65
CA TYR A 283 -1.39 -11.99 2.17
C TYR A 283 -1.66 -11.90 0.66
N ALA A 284 -1.89 -10.70 0.15
CA ALA A 284 -2.15 -10.49 -1.28
C ALA A 284 -1.02 -10.98 -2.18
N VAL A 285 0.22 -10.81 -1.75
CA VAL A 285 1.44 -11.13 -2.50
C VAL A 285 1.95 -12.54 -2.19
N GLY A 286 1.93 -12.92 -0.91
CA GLY A 286 2.67 -14.10 -0.44
C GLY A 286 1.82 -15.34 -0.21
N GLU A 287 0.53 -15.22 0.08
CA GLU A 287 -0.31 -16.36 0.42
C GLU A 287 -1.03 -16.95 -0.80
N SER A 288 -0.57 -18.12 -1.22
CA SER A 288 -1.24 -18.87 -2.28
C SER A 288 -2.32 -19.79 -1.71
N HIS A 289 -3.48 -19.82 -2.33
CA HIS A 289 -4.61 -20.67 -1.95
C HIS A 289 -5.36 -21.17 -3.17
N GLU A 290 -6.20 -22.18 -2.97
CA GLU A 290 -7.11 -22.65 -4.01
C GLU A 290 -8.13 -21.54 -4.34
N PRO A 291 -8.17 -21.03 -5.59
CA PRO A 291 -9.02 -19.89 -5.96
C PRO A 291 -10.52 -20.23 -5.95
N GLY A 292 -10.88 -21.51 -5.97
CA GLY A 292 -12.25 -21.95 -6.03
C GLY A 292 -12.99 -21.37 -7.26
N SER A 293 -14.24 -20.96 -7.09
CA SER A 293 -15.09 -20.51 -8.20
C SER A 293 -14.61 -19.26 -8.95
N THR A 294 -13.62 -18.52 -8.45
CA THR A 294 -13.01 -17.44 -9.24
C THR A 294 -12.20 -17.98 -10.42
N PHE A 295 -11.67 -19.20 -10.33
CA PHE A 295 -10.95 -19.84 -11.40
C PHE A 295 -11.83 -20.29 -12.58
N LYS A 296 -13.12 -20.44 -12.38
CA LYS A 296 -14.08 -20.81 -13.46
C LYS A 296 -14.01 -19.87 -14.66
N LEU A 297 -13.67 -18.59 -14.44
CA LEU A 297 -13.45 -17.65 -15.52
C LEU A 297 -12.29 -18.08 -16.42
N MET A 298 -11.16 -18.47 -15.85
CA MET A 298 -9.96 -18.90 -16.55
C MET A 298 -10.21 -20.19 -17.34
N ALA A 299 -10.86 -21.16 -16.70
CA ALA A 299 -11.24 -22.41 -17.33
C ALA A 299 -12.20 -22.21 -18.50
N LEU A 300 -13.18 -21.31 -18.35
CA LEU A 300 -14.16 -21.02 -19.38
C LEU A 300 -13.54 -20.28 -20.57
N ILE A 301 -12.68 -19.29 -20.33
CA ILE A 301 -11.93 -18.59 -21.37
C ILE A 301 -11.14 -19.59 -22.21
N ARG A 302 -10.46 -20.53 -21.57
CA ARG A 302 -9.69 -21.56 -22.29
C ARG A 302 -10.58 -22.38 -23.21
N ALA A 303 -11.75 -22.80 -22.75
CA ALA A 303 -12.67 -23.60 -23.55
C ALA A 303 -13.34 -22.82 -24.69
N LEU A 304 -13.60 -21.52 -24.49
CA LEU A 304 -14.10 -20.61 -25.54
C LEU A 304 -13.03 -20.39 -26.62
N GLU A 305 -11.78 -20.10 -26.25
CA GLU A 305 -10.68 -19.92 -27.21
C GLU A 305 -10.41 -21.16 -28.05
N ASP A 306 -10.54 -22.35 -27.47
CA ASP A 306 -10.45 -23.61 -28.21
C ASP A 306 -11.70 -23.95 -29.03
N LYS A 307 -12.73 -23.09 -29.00
CA LYS A 307 -14.02 -23.32 -29.66
C LYS A 307 -14.65 -24.66 -29.29
N LYS A 308 -14.41 -25.13 -28.07
CA LYS A 308 -14.96 -26.36 -27.52
C LYS A 308 -16.37 -26.19 -27.00
N ILE A 309 -16.74 -24.95 -26.68
CA ILE A 309 -18.03 -24.60 -26.09
C ILE A 309 -18.59 -23.32 -26.72
N ASP A 310 -19.89 -23.16 -26.61
CA ASP A 310 -20.62 -21.93 -26.85
C ASP A 310 -21.38 -21.52 -25.57
N THR A 311 -21.49 -20.25 -25.31
CA THR A 311 -22.16 -19.75 -24.11
C THR A 311 -23.65 -20.00 -24.05
N SER A 312 -24.29 -20.23 -25.23
CA SER A 312 -25.70 -20.60 -25.38
C SER A 312 -25.95 -22.12 -25.23
N GLN A 313 -24.90 -22.94 -25.29
CA GLN A 313 -24.98 -24.39 -25.13
C GLN A 313 -25.70 -24.75 -23.83
N ILE A 314 -26.68 -25.66 -23.91
CA ILE A 314 -27.48 -26.11 -22.77
C ILE A 314 -26.81 -27.30 -22.09
N ILE A 315 -26.62 -27.19 -20.78
CA ILE A 315 -26.05 -28.25 -19.94
C ILE A 315 -27.07 -28.63 -18.86
N ASP A 316 -27.23 -29.93 -18.65
CA ASP A 316 -28.06 -30.44 -17.55
C ASP A 316 -27.23 -30.62 -16.28
N THR A 317 -27.61 -29.94 -15.21
CA THR A 317 -26.89 -29.98 -13.93
C THR A 317 -27.14 -31.24 -13.10
N LYS A 318 -27.91 -32.20 -13.58
CA LYS A 318 -28.12 -33.54 -13.03
C LYS A 318 -28.40 -33.56 -11.53
N ASN A 319 -29.41 -32.86 -11.10
CA ASN A 319 -29.78 -32.68 -9.66
C ASN A 319 -28.67 -32.05 -8.78
N GLY A 320 -27.69 -31.38 -9.40
CA GLY A 320 -26.63 -30.66 -8.68
C GLY A 320 -25.56 -31.58 -8.09
N ILE A 321 -25.43 -32.81 -8.59
CA ILE A 321 -24.41 -33.76 -8.11
C ILE A 321 -23.83 -34.52 -9.32
N LEU A 322 -22.49 -34.53 -9.38
CA LEU A 322 -21.71 -35.39 -10.27
C LEU A 322 -20.81 -36.28 -9.45
N ASP A 323 -20.59 -37.50 -9.92
CA ASP A 323 -19.67 -38.45 -9.32
C ASP A 323 -18.47 -38.69 -10.24
N PHE A 324 -17.26 -38.53 -9.69
CA PHE A 324 -16.00 -38.87 -10.34
C PHE A 324 -15.22 -39.82 -9.43
N TYR A 325 -15.15 -41.08 -9.79
CA TYR A 325 -14.42 -42.12 -9.04
C TYR A 325 -14.79 -42.13 -7.52
N GLY A 326 -16.10 -42.03 -7.22
CA GLY A 326 -16.60 -41.98 -5.83
C GLY A 326 -16.48 -40.62 -5.13
N ARG A 327 -15.86 -39.62 -5.76
CA ARG A 327 -15.80 -38.25 -5.26
C ARG A 327 -16.91 -37.40 -5.89
N LYS A 328 -17.65 -36.66 -5.06
CA LYS A 328 -18.84 -35.93 -5.50
C LYS A 328 -18.58 -34.43 -5.65
N VAL A 329 -18.76 -33.93 -6.85
CA VAL A 329 -18.89 -32.49 -7.13
C VAL A 329 -20.34 -32.09 -6.89
N ARG A 330 -20.56 -31.03 -6.13
CA ARG A 330 -21.90 -30.56 -5.75
C ARG A 330 -22.10 -29.10 -6.09
N ASP A 331 -23.30 -28.77 -6.56
CA ASP A 331 -23.76 -27.39 -6.62
C ASP A 331 -24.15 -26.87 -5.24
N ALA A 332 -24.07 -25.55 -5.02
CA ALA A 332 -24.53 -24.91 -3.81
C ALA A 332 -26.06 -25.04 -3.65
N LYS A 333 -26.80 -25.04 -4.75
CA LYS A 333 -28.26 -25.24 -4.78
C LYS A 333 -28.59 -26.74 -4.75
N LYS A 334 -29.25 -27.20 -3.70
CA LYS A 334 -29.80 -28.57 -3.63
C LYS A 334 -30.75 -28.81 -4.80
N GLY A 335 -30.61 -29.93 -5.48
CA GLY A 335 -31.41 -30.28 -6.65
C GLY A 335 -30.90 -29.65 -7.97
N GLY A 336 -29.80 -28.89 -7.91
CA GLY A 336 -29.17 -28.27 -9.09
C GLY A 336 -30.02 -27.15 -9.71
N TYR A 337 -29.70 -26.83 -10.95
CA TYR A 337 -30.34 -25.73 -11.70
C TYR A 337 -31.15 -26.23 -12.89
N GLY A 338 -31.25 -27.56 -13.09
CA GLY A 338 -31.86 -28.16 -14.28
C GLY A 338 -31.02 -27.92 -15.55
N LYS A 339 -31.69 -27.77 -16.68
CA LYS A 339 -31.06 -27.45 -17.95
C LYS A 339 -30.83 -25.94 -18.05
N ILE A 340 -29.59 -25.51 -18.12
CA ILE A 340 -29.19 -24.09 -18.18
C ILE A 340 -28.11 -23.90 -19.26
N SER A 341 -28.02 -22.68 -19.79
CA SER A 341 -26.91 -22.33 -20.70
C SER A 341 -25.57 -22.23 -19.94
N VAL A 342 -24.46 -22.39 -20.67
CA VAL A 342 -23.10 -22.21 -20.12
C VAL A 342 -22.94 -20.82 -19.52
N ALA A 343 -23.45 -19.76 -20.17
CA ALA A 343 -23.46 -18.41 -19.60
C ALA A 343 -24.17 -18.38 -18.25
N LYS A 344 -25.40 -18.90 -18.18
CA LYS A 344 -26.14 -18.94 -16.90
C LYS A 344 -25.44 -19.82 -15.85
N ALA A 345 -24.81 -20.91 -16.26
CA ALA A 345 -24.02 -21.77 -15.36
C ALA A 345 -22.87 -21.00 -14.69
N PHE A 346 -22.20 -20.11 -15.42
CA PHE A 346 -21.20 -19.20 -14.88
C PHE A 346 -21.83 -18.16 -13.94
N GLU A 347 -22.94 -17.54 -14.33
CA GLU A 347 -23.65 -16.51 -13.57
C GLU A 347 -24.16 -17.02 -12.20
N VAL A 348 -24.69 -18.26 -12.16
CA VAL A 348 -25.13 -18.92 -10.92
C VAL A 348 -24.01 -19.72 -10.23
N SER A 349 -22.82 -19.73 -10.83
CA SER A 349 -21.64 -20.46 -10.33
C SER A 349 -21.86 -21.98 -10.15
N SER A 350 -22.60 -22.64 -11.06
CA SER A 350 -22.80 -24.08 -11.02
C SER A 350 -21.46 -24.82 -11.14
N ASN A 351 -21.14 -25.66 -10.17
CA ASN A 351 -19.98 -26.56 -10.23
C ASN A 351 -20.22 -27.69 -11.22
N THR A 352 -21.39 -28.30 -11.14
CA THR A 352 -21.73 -29.47 -11.98
C THR A 352 -21.73 -29.14 -13.45
N ALA A 353 -22.29 -27.98 -13.85
CA ALA A 353 -22.29 -27.58 -15.25
C ALA A 353 -20.88 -27.31 -15.79
N LEU A 354 -20.07 -26.50 -15.04
CA LEU A 354 -18.73 -26.11 -15.51
C LEU A 354 -17.77 -27.31 -15.54
N VAL A 355 -17.83 -28.19 -14.54
CA VAL A 355 -17.02 -29.43 -14.54
C VAL A 355 -17.38 -30.32 -15.70
N GLN A 356 -18.68 -30.52 -16.02
CA GLN A 356 -19.07 -31.28 -17.19
C GLN A 356 -18.49 -30.70 -18.47
N VAL A 357 -18.69 -29.40 -18.67
CA VAL A 357 -18.21 -28.69 -19.87
C VAL A 357 -16.70 -28.87 -20.06
N ILE A 358 -15.90 -28.63 -19.03
CA ILE A 358 -14.43 -28.74 -19.13
C ILE A 358 -14.00 -30.20 -19.29
N ASN A 359 -14.57 -31.11 -18.49
CA ASN A 359 -14.21 -32.52 -18.56
C ASN A 359 -14.56 -33.13 -19.92
N GLU A 360 -15.74 -32.88 -20.45
CA GLU A 360 -16.15 -33.38 -21.78
C GLU A 360 -15.27 -32.79 -22.90
N SER A 361 -14.83 -31.55 -22.76
CA SER A 361 -13.97 -30.86 -23.73
C SER A 361 -12.52 -31.36 -23.75
N TYR A 362 -11.98 -31.82 -22.61
CA TYR A 362 -10.54 -32.05 -22.46
C TYR A 362 -10.16 -33.41 -21.85
N LYS A 363 -11.12 -34.32 -21.50
CA LYS A 363 -10.80 -35.63 -20.88
C LYS A 363 -9.86 -36.48 -21.74
N ASP A 364 -9.95 -36.36 -23.08
CA ASP A 364 -9.12 -37.11 -24.01
C ASP A 364 -7.77 -36.46 -24.31
N ASN A 365 -7.61 -35.19 -23.95
CA ASN A 365 -6.35 -34.42 -24.07
C ASN A 365 -6.29 -33.33 -23.01
N PRO A 366 -6.05 -33.68 -21.73
CA PRO A 366 -5.99 -32.74 -20.64
C PRO A 366 -4.78 -31.80 -20.72
N GLU A 367 -3.68 -32.22 -21.36
CA GLU A 367 -2.49 -31.39 -21.60
C GLU A 367 -2.87 -30.10 -22.33
N LYS A 368 -3.72 -30.18 -23.35
CA LYS A 368 -4.19 -29.02 -24.11
C LYS A 368 -4.88 -27.97 -23.22
N PHE A 369 -5.60 -28.42 -22.18
CA PHE A 369 -6.22 -27.51 -21.20
C PHE A 369 -5.16 -26.81 -20.36
N VAL A 370 -4.25 -27.58 -19.74
CA VAL A 370 -3.24 -27.03 -18.82
C VAL A 370 -2.24 -26.14 -19.57
N ASP A 371 -1.75 -26.56 -20.73
CA ASP A 371 -0.90 -25.73 -21.60
C ASP A 371 -1.57 -24.42 -21.99
N GLY A 372 -2.87 -24.48 -22.23
CA GLY A 372 -3.64 -23.28 -22.53
C GLY A 372 -3.72 -22.31 -21.35
N LEU A 373 -3.84 -22.83 -20.12
CA LEU A 373 -3.74 -22.00 -18.92
C LEU A 373 -2.34 -21.39 -18.78
N PHE A 374 -1.29 -22.14 -19.10
CA PHE A 374 0.09 -21.64 -19.05
C PHE A 374 0.35 -20.56 -20.11
N LYS A 375 -0.24 -20.68 -21.31
CA LYS A 375 -0.20 -19.60 -22.32
C LYS A 375 -0.86 -18.31 -21.88
N MET A 376 -1.78 -18.37 -20.90
CA MET A 376 -2.37 -17.18 -20.26
C MET A 376 -1.55 -16.69 -19.05
N ASN A 377 -0.29 -17.13 -18.91
CA ASN A 377 0.65 -16.76 -17.82
C ASN A 377 0.19 -17.10 -16.38
N LEU A 378 -0.67 -18.11 -16.22
CA LEU A 378 -1.20 -18.47 -14.89
C LEU A 378 -0.19 -19.26 -14.02
N ASN A 379 0.79 -19.90 -14.64
CA ASN A 379 1.82 -20.72 -13.96
C ASN A 379 3.09 -19.93 -13.60
N GLN A 380 3.16 -18.64 -13.91
CA GLN A 380 4.33 -17.81 -13.69
C GLN A 380 4.13 -16.85 -12.51
N LYS A 381 5.23 -16.56 -11.81
CA LYS A 381 5.26 -15.43 -10.87
C LYS A 381 5.11 -14.12 -11.63
N LEU A 382 4.52 -13.12 -11.00
CA LEU A 382 4.40 -11.78 -11.57
C LEU A 382 5.74 -11.02 -11.57
N GLY A 383 6.75 -11.50 -10.85
CA GLY A 383 8.06 -10.86 -10.74
C GLY A 383 7.99 -9.53 -9.98
N LEU A 384 7.27 -9.54 -8.85
CA LEU A 384 7.08 -8.35 -8.03
C LEU A 384 8.38 -7.92 -7.34
N PRO A 385 8.58 -6.60 -7.09
CA PRO A 385 9.75 -6.15 -6.34
C PRO A 385 9.71 -6.56 -4.86
N ILE A 386 8.52 -6.80 -4.31
CA ILE A 386 8.31 -7.18 -2.91
C ILE A 386 8.73 -8.65 -2.71
N ILE A 387 9.62 -8.88 -1.75
CA ILE A 387 10.11 -10.21 -1.42
C ILE A 387 8.98 -11.08 -0.84
N GLY A 388 8.96 -12.36 -1.21
CA GLY A 388 8.00 -13.32 -0.68
C GLY A 388 6.78 -13.54 -1.57
N GLU A 389 6.87 -13.23 -2.86
CA GLU A 389 5.81 -13.57 -3.82
C GLU A 389 5.55 -15.07 -3.86
N GLY A 390 4.28 -15.45 -3.69
CA GLY A 390 3.82 -16.83 -3.76
C GLY A 390 4.00 -17.42 -5.16
N THR A 391 4.33 -18.70 -5.19
CA THR A 391 4.53 -19.42 -6.46
C THR A 391 3.21 -20.09 -6.88
N PRO A 392 2.71 -19.86 -8.11
CA PRO A 392 1.59 -20.61 -8.66
C PRO A 392 1.88 -22.11 -8.66
N LYS A 393 0.87 -22.91 -8.34
CA LYS A 393 0.98 -24.38 -8.40
C LYS A 393 -0.11 -24.95 -9.27
N PHE A 394 0.30 -25.77 -10.22
CA PHE A 394 -0.56 -26.55 -11.12
C PHE A 394 0.06 -27.93 -11.27
N THR A 395 -0.76 -28.98 -11.23
CA THR A 395 -0.33 -30.31 -11.66
C THR A 395 -0.46 -30.39 -13.17
N HIS A 396 0.57 -30.85 -13.87
CA HIS A 396 0.53 -31.03 -15.33
C HIS A 396 0.34 -32.51 -15.66
N PRO A 397 -0.40 -32.87 -16.70
CA PRO A 397 -0.63 -34.28 -17.09
C PRO A 397 0.64 -35.07 -17.39
N GLU A 398 1.74 -34.43 -17.76
CA GLU A 398 3.05 -35.06 -17.93
C GLU A 398 3.64 -35.57 -16.60
N ASP A 399 3.25 -34.97 -15.48
CA ASP A 399 3.64 -35.42 -14.13
C ASP A 399 2.78 -36.61 -13.73
N LYS A 400 3.07 -37.77 -14.32
CA LYS A 400 2.33 -39.02 -14.10
C LYS A 400 2.33 -39.54 -12.66
N MET A 401 3.18 -38.99 -11.80
CA MET A 401 3.21 -39.34 -10.38
C MET A 401 2.14 -38.60 -9.57
N ASN A 402 1.84 -37.38 -9.95
CA ASN A 402 0.92 -36.50 -9.22
C ASN A 402 -0.40 -36.26 -9.97
N TRP A 403 -0.46 -36.49 -11.29
CA TRP A 403 -1.69 -36.36 -12.07
C TRP A 403 -2.57 -37.59 -11.98
N ASP A 404 -3.84 -37.41 -11.64
CA ASP A 404 -4.86 -38.47 -11.61
C ASP A 404 -6.15 -38.06 -12.35
N GLY A 405 -7.15 -38.95 -12.36
CA GLY A 405 -8.42 -38.71 -13.04
C GLY A 405 -9.29 -37.62 -12.42
N LEU A 406 -8.93 -37.12 -11.25
CA LEU A 406 -9.64 -36.04 -10.56
C LEU A 406 -9.08 -34.66 -10.86
N ASP A 407 -7.83 -34.54 -11.30
CA ASP A 407 -7.17 -33.24 -11.49
C ASP A 407 -7.92 -32.33 -12.46
N LEU A 408 -8.26 -32.82 -13.65
CA LEU A 408 -9.00 -32.03 -14.63
C LEU A 408 -10.39 -31.59 -14.15
N PRO A 409 -11.26 -32.48 -13.62
CA PRO A 409 -12.53 -32.07 -13.05
C PRO A 409 -12.40 -31.05 -11.88
N TRP A 410 -11.40 -31.21 -11.02
CA TRP A 410 -11.17 -30.35 -9.86
C TRP A 410 -10.61 -28.97 -10.28
N MET A 411 -9.68 -28.93 -11.24
CA MET A 411 -9.20 -27.68 -11.83
C MET A 411 -10.33 -26.85 -12.46
N ALA A 412 -11.32 -27.48 -13.07
CA ALA A 412 -12.43 -26.77 -13.73
C ALA A 412 -13.16 -25.80 -12.82
N PHE A 413 -13.15 -26.02 -11.50
CA PHE A 413 -13.78 -25.12 -10.53
C PHE A 413 -12.83 -24.62 -9.44
N GLY A 414 -11.50 -24.72 -9.69
CA GLY A 414 -10.44 -24.05 -8.92
C GLY A 414 -9.93 -24.79 -7.70
N TYR A 415 -9.93 -26.11 -7.73
CA TYR A 415 -9.29 -26.98 -6.74
C TYR A 415 -8.07 -27.69 -7.34
N GLY A 416 -7.15 -28.15 -6.52
CA GLY A 416 -5.88 -28.77 -6.95
C GLY A 416 -4.88 -27.77 -7.55
N ILE A 417 -5.17 -26.48 -7.53
CA ILE A 417 -4.29 -25.40 -8.00
C ILE A 417 -4.12 -24.37 -6.89
N SER A 418 -3.08 -23.56 -6.99
CA SER A 418 -2.82 -22.54 -5.96
C SER A 418 -2.32 -21.25 -6.60
N LEU A 419 -2.99 -20.14 -6.30
CA LEU A 419 -2.67 -18.78 -6.77
C LEU A 419 -2.76 -17.78 -5.61
N THR A 420 -1.97 -16.70 -5.69
CA THR A 420 -2.13 -15.58 -4.76
C THR A 420 -3.31 -14.68 -5.15
N PRO A 421 -3.90 -13.94 -4.21
CA PRO A 421 -4.94 -12.96 -4.51
C PRO A 421 -4.52 -11.95 -5.59
N LEU A 422 -3.26 -11.52 -5.60
CA LEU A 422 -2.76 -10.58 -6.59
C LEU A 422 -2.58 -11.21 -7.98
N GLN A 423 -2.19 -12.49 -8.07
CA GLN A 423 -2.16 -13.21 -9.35
C GLN A 423 -3.56 -13.35 -9.94
N ILE A 424 -4.55 -13.70 -9.12
CA ILE A 424 -5.96 -13.75 -9.55
C ILE A 424 -6.43 -12.36 -10.01
N LEU A 425 -6.15 -11.31 -9.22
CA LEU A 425 -6.51 -9.94 -9.57
C LEU A 425 -5.89 -9.50 -10.90
N THR A 426 -4.61 -9.82 -11.12
CA THR A 426 -3.88 -9.46 -12.35
C THR A 426 -4.55 -10.08 -13.59
N PHE A 427 -5.04 -11.31 -13.49
CA PHE A 427 -5.80 -11.93 -14.56
C PHE A 427 -7.16 -11.24 -14.80
N TYR A 428 -7.90 -10.94 -13.74
CA TYR A 428 -9.17 -10.20 -13.84
C TYR A 428 -8.97 -8.77 -14.35
N ASN A 429 -7.84 -8.14 -13.99
CA ASN A 429 -7.44 -6.86 -14.55
C ASN A 429 -7.19 -6.94 -16.06
N ALA A 430 -6.59 -8.03 -16.54
CA ALA A 430 -6.42 -8.23 -17.99
C ALA A 430 -7.76 -8.29 -18.72
N ILE A 431 -8.79 -8.97 -18.16
CA ILE A 431 -10.15 -8.95 -18.73
C ILE A 431 -10.70 -7.51 -18.75
N ALA A 432 -10.59 -6.77 -17.65
CA ALA A 432 -11.02 -5.37 -17.57
C ALA A 432 -10.30 -4.50 -18.61
N ASN A 433 -9.03 -4.77 -18.88
CA ASN A 433 -8.13 -4.07 -19.79
C ASN A 433 -8.09 -4.66 -21.22
N ASN A 434 -9.21 -5.19 -21.68
CA ASN A 434 -9.38 -5.72 -23.04
C ASN A 434 -8.34 -6.79 -23.44
N GLY A 435 -7.99 -7.68 -22.53
CA GLY A 435 -7.06 -8.79 -22.75
C GLY A 435 -5.59 -8.50 -22.45
N VAL A 436 -5.20 -7.26 -22.32
CA VAL A 436 -3.80 -6.87 -22.02
C VAL A 436 -3.48 -7.09 -20.54
N MET A 437 -2.60 -8.05 -20.25
CA MET A 437 -2.13 -8.35 -18.90
C MET A 437 -0.96 -7.46 -18.53
N ILE A 438 -1.14 -6.66 -17.48
CA ILE A 438 -0.14 -5.70 -17.00
C ILE A 438 0.39 -6.17 -15.63
N LYS A 439 1.70 -6.04 -15.46
CA LYS A 439 2.37 -6.32 -14.19
C LYS A 439 1.94 -5.32 -13.11
N PRO A 440 1.55 -5.78 -11.92
CA PRO A 440 1.24 -4.90 -10.80
C PRO A 440 2.43 -4.01 -10.45
N ARG A 441 2.19 -2.71 -10.38
CA ARG A 441 3.22 -1.69 -10.14
C ARG A 441 2.97 -0.99 -8.81
N PHE A 442 4.01 -0.89 -7.97
CA PHE A 442 3.95 -0.29 -6.64
C PHE A 442 4.69 1.04 -6.53
N ILE A 443 5.60 1.33 -7.47
CA ILE A 443 6.44 2.51 -7.47
C ILE A 443 6.25 3.26 -8.79
N LYS A 444 6.12 4.59 -8.71
CA LYS A 444 6.08 5.49 -9.86
C LYS A 444 7.48 5.95 -10.24
N GLU A 445 8.21 6.48 -9.26
CA GLU A 445 9.52 7.07 -9.49
C GLU A 445 10.36 7.16 -8.22
N VAL A 446 11.65 7.35 -8.42
CA VAL A 446 12.64 7.71 -7.41
C VAL A 446 13.00 9.17 -7.59
N ARG A 447 13.03 9.93 -6.50
CA ARG A 447 13.37 11.36 -6.50
C ARG A 447 14.55 11.68 -5.59
N GLN A 448 15.27 12.74 -5.93
CA GLN A 448 16.22 13.41 -5.06
C GLN A 448 15.99 14.93 -5.16
N TYR A 449 15.78 15.58 -4.04
CA TYR A 449 15.51 17.04 -3.99
C TYR A 449 14.43 17.50 -4.98
N ASN A 450 13.33 16.74 -5.08
CA ASN A 450 12.22 16.94 -6.04
C ASN A 450 12.58 16.72 -7.52
N GLN A 451 13.78 16.25 -7.85
CA GLN A 451 14.15 15.86 -9.20
C GLN A 451 13.96 14.36 -9.39
N THR A 452 13.31 13.97 -10.46
CA THR A 452 13.13 12.56 -10.81
C THR A 452 14.46 11.98 -11.29
N ILE A 453 14.92 10.94 -10.61
CA ILE A 453 16.16 10.19 -10.93
C ILE A 453 15.86 8.99 -11.80
N GLU A 454 14.78 8.27 -11.50
CA GLU A 454 14.36 7.07 -12.24
C GLU A 454 12.84 6.98 -12.23
N LYS A 455 12.23 6.62 -13.37
CA LYS A 455 10.80 6.33 -13.51
C LYS A 455 10.59 4.85 -13.76
N PHE A 456 9.53 4.32 -13.17
CA PHE A 456 9.09 2.95 -13.39
C PHE A 456 7.88 2.98 -14.30
N GLU A 457 8.07 2.57 -15.54
CA GLU A 457 7.01 2.58 -16.54
C GLU A 457 6.12 1.32 -16.42
N ARG A 458 5.00 1.35 -17.10
CA ARG A 458 4.09 0.21 -17.24
C ARG A 458 4.80 -0.95 -17.94
N GLU A 459 4.73 -2.15 -17.35
CA GLU A 459 5.27 -3.38 -17.92
C GLU A 459 4.11 -4.30 -18.35
N VAL A 460 4.10 -4.74 -19.60
CA VAL A 460 3.11 -5.65 -20.15
C VAL A 460 3.63 -7.08 -20.03
N ILE A 461 2.87 -7.95 -19.36
CA ILE A 461 3.18 -9.40 -19.24
C ILE A 461 2.73 -10.13 -20.51
N SER A 462 1.53 -9.79 -21.01
CA SER A 462 0.97 -10.35 -22.23
C SER A 462 0.12 -9.30 -22.94
N GLU A 463 0.35 -9.13 -24.25
CA GLU A 463 -0.45 -8.22 -25.08
C GLU A 463 -1.90 -8.68 -25.26
N SER A 464 -2.14 -9.99 -25.16
CA SER A 464 -3.48 -10.54 -25.14
C SER A 464 -3.51 -11.91 -24.48
N ILE A 465 -4.43 -12.10 -23.53
CA ILE A 465 -4.69 -13.41 -22.89
C ILE A 465 -5.71 -14.25 -23.64
N CYS A 466 -6.53 -13.63 -24.48
CA CYS A 466 -7.53 -14.28 -25.33
C CYS A 466 -8.07 -13.29 -26.39
N SER A 467 -8.89 -13.76 -27.30
CA SER A 467 -9.49 -12.95 -28.39
C SER A 467 -10.45 -11.87 -27.85
N ASP A 468 -10.61 -10.78 -28.61
CA ASP A 468 -11.54 -9.68 -28.30
C ASP A 468 -13.00 -10.19 -28.20
N GLU A 469 -13.35 -11.18 -29.02
CA GLU A 469 -14.65 -11.82 -28.95
C GLU A 469 -14.88 -12.49 -27.60
N THR A 470 -13.92 -13.29 -27.15
CA THR A 470 -13.97 -13.93 -25.83
C THR A 470 -14.00 -12.88 -24.70
N ILE A 471 -13.19 -11.81 -24.78
CA ILE A 471 -13.22 -10.70 -23.81
C ILE A 471 -14.63 -10.09 -23.70
N SER A 472 -15.26 -9.78 -24.83
CA SER A 472 -16.60 -9.19 -24.86
C SER A 472 -17.63 -10.09 -24.18
N VAL A 473 -17.61 -11.39 -24.52
CA VAL A 473 -18.50 -12.41 -23.97
C VAL A 473 -18.33 -12.55 -22.46
N VAL A 474 -17.09 -12.69 -21.96
CA VAL A 474 -16.85 -12.89 -20.52
C VAL A 474 -17.12 -11.63 -19.71
N LYS A 475 -16.86 -10.43 -20.24
CA LYS A 475 -17.25 -9.16 -19.59
C LYS A 475 -18.77 -9.10 -19.36
N ASN A 476 -19.56 -9.47 -20.36
CA ASN A 476 -21.02 -9.52 -20.23
C ASN A 476 -21.46 -10.54 -19.15
N MET A 477 -20.87 -11.74 -19.16
CA MET A 477 -21.18 -12.74 -18.13
C MET A 477 -20.79 -12.26 -16.72
N MET A 478 -19.64 -11.62 -16.55
CA MET A 478 -19.21 -11.07 -15.27
C MET A 478 -20.13 -9.93 -14.76
N LYS A 479 -20.61 -9.09 -15.67
CA LYS A 479 -21.61 -8.06 -15.38
C LYS A 479 -22.92 -8.70 -14.92
N ASN A 480 -23.38 -9.74 -15.62
CA ASN A 480 -24.61 -10.46 -15.28
C ASN A 480 -24.56 -11.18 -13.93
N VAL A 481 -23.39 -11.56 -13.41
CA VAL A 481 -23.22 -12.10 -12.04
C VAL A 481 -23.78 -11.14 -10.99
N VAL A 482 -23.69 -9.82 -11.26
CA VAL A 482 -24.19 -8.77 -10.35
C VAL A 482 -25.56 -8.25 -10.79
N GLU A 483 -25.81 -7.99 -12.06
CA GLU A 483 -27.02 -7.32 -12.53
C GLU A 483 -28.25 -8.24 -12.58
N LYS A 484 -28.07 -9.51 -12.96
CA LYS A 484 -29.19 -10.44 -13.09
C LYS A 484 -29.66 -10.94 -11.71
N LYS A 485 -30.98 -11.00 -11.50
CA LYS A 485 -31.58 -11.48 -10.23
C LYS A 485 -31.11 -12.89 -9.82
N HIS A 486 -30.74 -13.73 -10.78
CA HIS A 486 -30.21 -15.08 -10.51
C HIS A 486 -28.70 -15.10 -10.29
N GLY A 487 -28.00 -14.01 -10.57
CA GLY A 487 -26.56 -13.91 -10.41
C GLY A 487 -26.11 -14.07 -8.96
N THR A 488 -24.98 -14.73 -8.75
CA THR A 488 -24.51 -15.05 -7.38
C THR A 488 -24.19 -13.82 -6.54
N ALA A 489 -23.97 -12.67 -7.16
CA ALA A 489 -23.65 -11.42 -6.47
C ALA A 489 -24.72 -10.33 -6.66
N HIS A 490 -25.95 -10.69 -6.99
CA HIS A 490 -27.03 -9.69 -7.15
C HIS A 490 -27.28 -8.84 -5.89
N ASN A 491 -26.94 -9.36 -4.72
CA ASN A 491 -27.04 -8.63 -3.45
C ASN A 491 -26.16 -7.37 -3.39
N ILE A 492 -25.13 -7.24 -4.26
CA ILE A 492 -24.30 -6.04 -4.35
C ILE A 492 -24.67 -5.14 -5.53
N TYR A 493 -25.73 -5.44 -6.26
CA TYR A 493 -26.22 -4.55 -7.34
C TYR A 493 -26.36 -3.11 -6.84
N SER A 494 -26.02 -2.15 -7.67
CA SER A 494 -26.12 -0.72 -7.39
C SER A 494 -26.57 0.01 -8.65
N GLU A 495 -27.42 1.01 -8.48
CA GLU A 495 -27.82 1.94 -9.55
C GLU A 495 -26.77 3.02 -9.78
N ASP A 496 -25.97 3.34 -8.73
CA ASP A 496 -24.97 4.43 -8.76
C ASP A 496 -23.70 4.05 -9.52
N ILE A 497 -23.34 2.76 -9.51
CA ILE A 497 -22.11 2.28 -10.15
C ILE A 497 -22.31 0.85 -10.68
N SER A 498 -21.97 0.65 -11.94
CA SER A 498 -22.01 -0.68 -12.55
C SER A 498 -20.81 -1.53 -12.07
N LEU A 499 -21.09 -2.75 -11.62
CA LEU A 499 -20.11 -3.68 -11.08
C LEU A 499 -20.07 -4.96 -11.91
N ALA A 500 -18.88 -5.50 -12.12
CA ALA A 500 -18.69 -6.81 -12.75
C ALA A 500 -17.70 -7.64 -11.93
N GLY A 501 -17.95 -8.95 -11.81
CA GLY A 501 -17.03 -9.80 -11.06
C GLY A 501 -17.52 -11.23 -10.88
N LYS A 502 -16.84 -11.97 -10.02
CA LYS A 502 -17.13 -13.36 -9.69
C LYS A 502 -16.93 -13.64 -8.21
N THR A 503 -17.91 -14.30 -7.63
CA THR A 503 -17.83 -14.86 -6.27
C THR A 503 -16.97 -16.11 -6.25
N GLY A 504 -16.18 -16.26 -5.18
CA GLY A 504 -15.50 -17.49 -4.82
C GLY A 504 -15.89 -17.95 -3.43
N THR A 505 -16.01 -19.24 -3.26
CA THR A 505 -16.18 -19.89 -1.96
C THR A 505 -15.46 -21.22 -2.06
N CYS A 506 -14.33 -21.34 -1.39
CA CYS A 506 -13.51 -22.55 -1.39
C CYS A 506 -13.51 -23.15 0.01
N GLN A 507 -13.76 -24.44 0.11
CA GLN A 507 -13.56 -25.15 1.38
C GLN A 507 -12.08 -25.47 1.51
N THR A 508 -11.49 -25.11 2.65
CA THR A 508 -10.08 -25.42 2.97
C THR A 508 -10.03 -26.42 4.12
N GLU A 509 -8.90 -27.07 4.28
CA GLU A 509 -8.68 -28.06 5.35
C GLU A 509 -9.80 -29.11 5.40
N TYR A 510 -10.27 -29.56 4.22
CA TYR A 510 -11.40 -30.51 4.08
C TYR A 510 -11.12 -31.91 4.65
N TRP A 511 -9.87 -32.16 5.08
CA TRP A 511 -9.47 -33.33 5.88
C TRP A 511 -9.80 -33.17 7.38
N LYS A 512 -10.21 -31.96 7.81
CA LYS A 512 -10.69 -31.68 9.17
C LYS A 512 -12.20 -31.52 9.15
N GLU A 513 -12.89 -32.02 10.18
CA GLU A 513 -14.36 -31.94 10.30
C GLU A 513 -14.89 -30.51 10.45
N SER A 514 -14.04 -29.53 10.71
CA SER A 514 -14.40 -28.14 11.04
C SER A 514 -15.07 -27.34 9.92
N GLY A 515 -14.92 -27.74 8.65
CA GLY A 515 -15.49 -27.05 7.48
C GLY A 515 -15.09 -25.57 7.40
N LEU A 516 -13.81 -25.31 7.20
CA LEU A 516 -13.26 -23.96 7.06
C LEU A 516 -13.36 -23.49 5.61
N TYR A 517 -13.59 -22.19 5.40
CA TYR A 517 -13.83 -21.62 4.08
C TYR A 517 -12.94 -20.41 3.80
N ILE A 518 -12.65 -20.20 2.51
CA ILE A 518 -12.12 -18.96 1.96
C ILE A 518 -13.25 -18.33 1.15
N SER A 519 -13.57 -17.08 1.45
CA SER A 519 -14.61 -16.32 0.79
C SER A 519 -13.96 -15.23 -0.03
N SER A 520 -14.25 -15.17 -1.33
CA SER A 520 -13.64 -14.18 -2.23
C SER A 520 -14.63 -13.53 -3.17
N PHE A 521 -14.29 -12.32 -3.60
CA PHE A 521 -14.90 -11.64 -4.73
C PHE A 521 -13.81 -10.90 -5.51
N VAL A 522 -13.76 -11.14 -6.81
CA VAL A 522 -12.80 -10.48 -7.69
C VAL A 522 -13.54 -9.91 -8.89
N GLY A 523 -13.25 -8.67 -9.25
CA GLY A 523 -13.95 -7.99 -10.31
C GLY A 523 -13.38 -6.62 -10.64
N TYR A 524 -14.16 -5.80 -11.31
CA TYR A 524 -13.77 -4.46 -11.72
C TYR A 524 -14.97 -3.50 -11.74
N PHE A 525 -14.68 -2.23 -11.70
CA PHE A 525 -15.67 -1.16 -11.74
C PHE A 525 -15.10 0.14 -12.36
N PRO A 526 -15.97 0.99 -12.97
CA PRO A 526 -17.30 0.64 -13.45
C PRO A 526 -17.25 -0.49 -14.49
N ALA A 527 -18.33 -1.29 -14.60
CA ALA A 527 -18.34 -2.45 -15.50
C ALA A 527 -18.23 -2.07 -16.98
N ASP A 528 -18.82 -0.92 -17.39
CA ASP A 528 -18.88 -0.48 -18.79
C ASP A 528 -17.58 0.19 -19.26
N LYS A 529 -16.87 0.91 -18.36
CA LYS A 529 -15.56 1.52 -18.60
C LYS A 529 -14.64 1.23 -17.41
N PRO A 530 -14.05 0.05 -17.34
CA PRO A 530 -13.26 -0.36 -16.20
C PRO A 530 -12.11 0.60 -15.91
N LYS A 531 -12.14 1.20 -14.71
CA LYS A 531 -11.08 2.07 -14.22
C LYS A 531 -10.24 1.38 -13.15
N TYR A 532 -10.91 0.61 -12.31
CA TYR A 532 -10.25 -0.15 -11.25
C TYR A 532 -10.70 -1.60 -11.25
N SER A 533 -9.78 -2.51 -11.01
CA SER A 533 -10.04 -3.88 -10.62
C SER A 533 -9.75 -4.06 -9.13
N CYS A 534 -10.51 -4.95 -8.49
CA CYS A 534 -10.39 -5.17 -7.06
C CYS A 534 -10.57 -6.66 -6.73
N ALA A 535 -9.74 -7.17 -5.81
CA ALA A 535 -9.89 -8.48 -5.21
C ALA A 535 -10.08 -8.34 -3.70
N VAL A 536 -11.04 -9.08 -3.16
CA VAL A 536 -11.28 -9.23 -1.73
C VAL A 536 -11.25 -10.71 -1.40
N VAL A 537 -10.39 -11.12 -0.48
CA VAL A 537 -10.25 -12.51 -0.03
C VAL A 537 -10.25 -12.53 1.49
N ILE A 538 -11.16 -13.31 2.08
CA ILE A 538 -11.33 -13.43 3.53
C ILE A 538 -11.26 -14.89 3.92
N HIS A 539 -10.35 -15.22 4.82
CA HIS A 539 -10.05 -16.56 5.27
C HIS A 539 -10.76 -16.89 6.58
N LYS A 540 -11.34 -18.08 6.62
CA LYS A 540 -11.95 -18.69 7.81
C LYS A 540 -12.94 -17.75 8.53
N PRO A 541 -13.93 -17.18 7.82
CA PRO A 541 -15.01 -16.44 8.49
C PRO A 541 -15.78 -17.37 9.42
N ASN A 542 -16.39 -16.82 10.46
CA ASN A 542 -17.24 -17.55 11.39
C ASN A 542 -18.45 -18.13 10.64
N LYS A 543 -18.47 -19.45 10.48
CA LYS A 543 -19.47 -20.18 9.68
C LYS A 543 -20.90 -19.91 10.12
N ASN A 544 -21.13 -19.65 11.42
CA ASN A 544 -22.45 -19.37 11.96
C ASN A 544 -23.00 -18.01 11.49
N LYS A 545 -22.11 -17.07 11.13
CA LYS A 545 -22.47 -15.75 10.58
C LYS A 545 -22.56 -15.76 9.05
N GLY A 546 -21.87 -16.70 8.39
CA GLY A 546 -21.84 -16.87 6.94
C GLY A 546 -20.45 -17.15 6.39
N TYR A 547 -20.39 -17.78 5.22
CA TYR A 547 -19.11 -18.16 4.58
C TYR A 547 -19.14 -18.05 3.06
N TYR A 548 -20.26 -17.71 2.45
CA TYR A 548 -20.31 -17.53 1.00
C TYR A 548 -19.68 -16.21 0.58
N GLY A 549 -18.95 -16.22 -0.55
CA GLY A 549 -18.25 -15.04 -1.08
C GLY A 549 -19.16 -13.84 -1.32
N ASN A 550 -20.42 -14.06 -1.73
CA ASN A 550 -21.40 -12.98 -1.91
C ASN A 550 -21.85 -12.32 -0.59
N ILE A 551 -21.73 -13.00 0.54
CA ILE A 551 -22.10 -12.49 1.87
C ILE A 551 -20.87 -11.87 2.55
N VAL A 552 -19.71 -12.52 2.43
CA VAL A 552 -18.52 -12.16 3.20
C VAL A 552 -17.61 -11.18 2.42
N ALA A 553 -17.32 -11.42 1.14
CA ALA A 553 -16.35 -10.63 0.38
C ALA A 553 -16.98 -9.57 -0.54
N ALA A 554 -18.09 -9.91 -1.22
CA ALA A 554 -18.72 -9.00 -2.17
C ALA A 554 -19.21 -7.66 -1.56
N PRO A 555 -19.76 -7.60 -0.32
CA PRO A 555 -20.11 -6.32 0.29
C PRO A 555 -18.92 -5.37 0.48
N VAL A 556 -17.73 -5.90 0.81
CA VAL A 556 -16.48 -5.10 0.90
C VAL A 556 -16.13 -4.51 -0.46
N PHE A 557 -16.20 -5.33 -1.52
CA PHE A 557 -15.97 -4.86 -2.89
C PHE A 557 -16.93 -3.72 -3.28
N LYS A 558 -18.22 -3.88 -3.01
CA LYS A 558 -19.24 -2.83 -3.28
C LYS A 558 -18.90 -1.54 -2.54
N GLU A 559 -18.61 -1.63 -1.25
CA GLU A 559 -18.29 -0.47 -0.43
C GLU A 559 -17.05 0.27 -0.93
N ILE A 560 -15.99 -0.48 -1.31
CA ILE A 560 -14.78 0.08 -1.92
C ILE A 560 -15.13 0.80 -3.21
N ALA A 561 -15.90 0.15 -4.11
CA ALA A 561 -16.29 0.73 -5.38
C ALA A 561 -17.09 2.04 -5.21
N GLN A 562 -18.06 2.06 -4.29
CA GLN A 562 -18.87 3.24 -4.01
C GLN A 562 -18.04 4.39 -3.42
N LYS A 563 -17.14 4.09 -2.47
CA LYS A 563 -16.26 5.11 -1.88
C LYS A 563 -15.31 5.70 -2.90
N ILE A 564 -14.67 4.87 -3.72
CA ILE A 564 -13.76 5.36 -4.77
C ILE A 564 -14.53 6.19 -5.80
N ASN A 565 -15.73 5.78 -6.18
CA ASN A 565 -16.57 6.54 -7.12
C ASN A 565 -16.97 7.90 -6.56
N SER A 566 -17.19 8.03 -5.24
CA SER A 566 -17.53 9.29 -4.59
C SER A 566 -16.35 10.25 -4.48
N VAL A 567 -15.13 9.74 -4.25
CA VAL A 567 -13.89 10.54 -4.11
C VAL A 567 -13.28 10.88 -5.46
N THR A 568 -13.42 9.98 -6.44
CA THR A 568 -12.97 10.21 -7.81
C THR A 568 -14.16 10.20 -8.77
N PRO A 569 -15.06 11.19 -8.69
CA PRO A 569 -16.18 11.23 -9.61
C PRO A 569 -15.63 11.20 -11.03
N GLN A 570 -16.20 10.34 -11.86
CA GLN A 570 -15.91 10.40 -13.29
C GLN A 570 -16.23 11.84 -13.69
N LYS A 571 -15.22 12.58 -14.15
CA LYS A 571 -15.52 13.70 -15.02
C LYS A 571 -16.28 13.04 -16.17
N GLU A 572 -17.61 13.06 -16.09
CA GLU A 572 -18.35 12.90 -17.31
C GLU A 572 -17.69 13.91 -18.23
N ASN A 573 -17.04 13.41 -19.27
CA ASN A 573 -16.80 14.23 -20.43
C ASN A 573 -18.22 14.57 -20.88
N TYR A 574 -18.77 15.63 -20.31
CA TYR A 574 -19.79 16.36 -21.00
C TYR A 574 -19.14 16.63 -22.35
N SER A 575 -19.46 15.80 -23.31
CA SER A 575 -19.25 16.14 -24.70
C SER A 575 -19.99 17.47 -24.81
N PHE A 576 -19.21 18.53 -24.75
CA PHE A 576 -19.71 19.82 -25.15
C PHE A 576 -20.12 19.58 -26.59
N SER A 577 -21.42 19.22 -26.76
CA SER A 577 -21.99 19.08 -28.09
C SER A 577 -21.60 20.31 -28.87
N GLU A 578 -21.30 20.16 -30.15
CA GLU A 578 -20.97 21.23 -31.10
C GLU A 578 -21.94 22.47 -31.08
N ASN A 579 -23.06 22.35 -30.37
CA ASN A 579 -23.96 23.46 -30.06
C ASN A 579 -23.32 24.62 -29.26
N LYS A 580 -22.16 24.43 -28.59
CA LYS A 580 -21.50 25.56 -27.85
C LYS A 580 -20.60 26.43 -28.71
N MET A 581 -20.17 26.05 -29.89
CA MET A 581 -19.50 26.98 -30.79
C MET A 581 -20.46 28.07 -31.33
N LYS A 582 -21.72 27.71 -31.56
CA LYS A 582 -22.78 28.68 -31.89
C LYS A 582 -23.14 29.61 -30.72
N THR A 583 -22.89 29.18 -29.48
CA THR A 583 -23.21 29.97 -28.26
C THR A 583 -22.17 31.05 -27.99
N SER A 584 -20.91 30.86 -28.35
CA SER A 584 -19.86 31.87 -28.09
C SER A 584 -20.00 33.09 -28.99
N GLU A 585 -20.39 32.92 -30.24
CA GLU A 585 -20.65 34.04 -31.16
C GLU A 585 -21.91 34.81 -30.76
N SER A 586 -22.95 34.12 -30.27
CA SER A 586 -24.17 34.77 -29.79
C SER A 586 -23.97 35.49 -28.44
N ILE A 587 -23.14 34.98 -27.54
CA ILE A 587 -22.79 35.65 -26.27
C ILE A 587 -21.98 36.92 -26.54
N ASN A 588 -21.00 36.86 -27.45
CA ASN A 588 -20.23 38.03 -27.85
C ASN A 588 -21.12 39.15 -28.42
N ASN A 589 -22.17 38.81 -29.18
CA ASN A 589 -23.13 39.77 -29.69
C ASN A 589 -23.98 40.38 -28.56
N LEU A 590 -24.35 39.66 -27.51
CA LEU A 590 -25.05 40.20 -26.34
C LEU A 590 -24.17 41.20 -25.57
N VAL A 591 -22.92 40.85 -25.35
CA VAL A 591 -21.94 41.74 -24.69
C VAL A 591 -21.68 42.99 -25.52
N LEU A 592 -21.57 42.86 -26.84
CA LEU A 592 -21.42 43.97 -27.76
C LEU A 592 -22.64 44.94 -27.70
N ASN A 593 -23.85 44.41 -27.66
CA ASN A 593 -25.06 45.21 -27.52
C ASN A 593 -25.09 45.95 -26.17
N LEU A 594 -24.75 45.30 -25.07
CA LEU A 594 -24.66 45.95 -23.76
C LEU A 594 -23.58 47.05 -23.74
N ASN A 595 -22.43 46.80 -24.34
CA ASN A 595 -21.36 47.80 -24.46
C ASN A 595 -21.76 48.99 -25.32
N ASN A 596 -22.65 48.77 -26.29
CA ASN A 596 -23.24 49.84 -27.14
C ASN A 596 -24.49 50.49 -26.53
N GLU A 597 -24.76 50.24 -25.25
CA GLU A 597 -25.91 50.76 -24.49
C GLU A 597 -27.28 50.36 -25.11
N ILE A 598 -27.34 49.18 -25.74
CA ILE A 598 -28.56 48.61 -26.34
C ILE A 598 -28.96 47.35 -25.53
N MET A 599 -30.25 47.25 -25.19
CA MET A 599 -30.79 46.10 -24.50
C MET A 599 -30.81 44.86 -25.39
N PRO A 600 -30.07 43.80 -25.07
CA PRO A 600 -30.09 42.55 -25.85
C PRO A 600 -31.40 41.75 -25.66
N ASP A 601 -31.61 40.76 -26.50
CA ASP A 601 -32.65 39.76 -26.33
C ASP A 601 -32.11 38.57 -25.50
N PHE A 602 -32.57 38.45 -24.26
CA PHE A 602 -32.20 37.38 -23.35
C PHE A 602 -33.20 36.20 -23.32
N SER A 603 -34.22 36.20 -24.19
CA SER A 603 -35.32 35.21 -24.13
C SER A 603 -34.87 33.75 -24.35
N LYS A 604 -33.68 33.53 -24.94
CA LYS A 604 -33.11 32.22 -25.27
C LYS A 604 -31.99 31.75 -24.32
N TYR A 605 -31.74 32.48 -23.23
CA TYR A 605 -30.63 32.21 -22.31
C TYR A 605 -31.14 31.88 -20.92
N GLU A 606 -30.37 31.05 -20.21
CA GLU A 606 -30.68 30.67 -18.85
C GLU A 606 -30.35 31.77 -17.83
N MET A 607 -30.95 31.71 -16.65
CA MET A 607 -30.80 32.73 -15.60
C MET A 607 -29.33 32.97 -15.24
N MET A 608 -28.52 31.95 -15.09
CA MET A 608 -27.10 32.08 -14.71
C MET A 608 -26.27 32.76 -15.82
N ASP A 609 -26.56 32.45 -17.09
CA ASP A 609 -25.88 33.08 -18.22
C ASP A 609 -26.22 34.55 -18.30
N ILE A 610 -27.50 34.92 -18.13
CA ILE A 610 -27.96 36.33 -18.15
C ILE A 610 -27.28 37.11 -17.03
N ILE A 611 -27.23 36.57 -15.81
CA ILE A 611 -26.58 37.23 -14.66
C ILE A 611 -25.12 37.48 -14.97
N SER A 612 -24.41 36.45 -15.42
CA SER A 612 -22.98 36.55 -15.75
C SER A 612 -22.68 37.57 -16.85
N ILE A 613 -23.47 37.59 -17.93
CA ILE A 613 -23.30 38.53 -19.05
C ILE A 613 -23.57 39.99 -18.63
N VAL A 614 -24.63 40.23 -17.88
CA VAL A 614 -25.04 41.58 -17.47
C VAL A 614 -24.07 42.18 -16.45
N GLU A 615 -23.67 41.39 -15.43
CA GLU A 615 -22.72 41.85 -14.40
C GLU A 615 -21.34 42.12 -14.95
N ASN A 616 -20.84 41.28 -15.85
CA ASN A 616 -19.56 41.46 -16.52
C ASN A 616 -19.56 42.65 -17.53
N SER A 617 -20.75 43.15 -17.90
CA SER A 617 -20.91 44.30 -18.79
C SER A 617 -21.14 45.63 -18.05
N ASN A 618 -20.80 45.71 -16.76
CA ASN A 618 -20.94 46.91 -15.90
C ASN A 618 -22.39 47.39 -15.67
N TYR A 619 -23.38 46.52 -15.80
CA TYR A 619 -24.76 46.78 -15.41
C TYR A 619 -25.11 46.03 -14.12
N LYS A 620 -26.10 46.54 -13.37
CA LYS A 620 -26.61 45.86 -12.18
C LYS A 620 -27.93 45.17 -12.48
N ILE A 621 -28.15 43.97 -11.91
CA ILE A 621 -29.39 43.24 -12.05
C ILE A 621 -30.32 43.54 -10.88
N GLU A 622 -31.62 43.71 -11.18
CA GLU A 622 -32.68 43.79 -10.19
C GLU A 622 -33.73 42.71 -10.52
N LEU A 623 -33.88 41.73 -9.63
CA LEU A 623 -34.83 40.62 -9.76
C LEU A 623 -36.14 40.95 -9.02
N ILE A 624 -37.26 40.75 -9.69
CA ILE A 624 -38.61 41.05 -9.15
C ILE A 624 -39.46 39.76 -9.18
N GLY A 625 -39.97 39.33 -8.07
CA GLY A 625 -40.77 38.12 -7.96
C GLY A 625 -40.00 36.88 -7.51
N VAL A 626 -40.62 35.71 -7.60
CA VAL A 626 -40.06 34.40 -7.21
C VAL A 626 -40.36 33.42 -8.35
N GLY A 627 -39.36 32.63 -8.75
CA GLY A 627 -39.48 31.64 -9.84
C GLY A 627 -38.12 31.14 -10.33
N GLU A 628 -38.13 30.12 -11.14
CA GLU A 628 -36.91 29.50 -11.71
C GLU A 628 -36.49 30.08 -13.07
N LYS A 629 -37.35 30.85 -13.73
CA LYS A 629 -37.05 31.43 -15.05
C LYS A 629 -37.03 32.95 -14.99
N MET A 630 -36.10 33.57 -15.73
CA MET A 630 -36.00 35.01 -15.85
C MET A 630 -36.67 35.49 -17.14
N LYS A 631 -37.55 36.51 -17.02
CA LYS A 631 -38.15 37.23 -18.13
C LYS A 631 -37.70 38.70 -18.10
N GLN A 632 -37.11 39.20 -19.19
CA GLN A 632 -36.72 40.60 -19.27
C GLN A 632 -37.95 41.50 -19.34
N ILE A 633 -37.91 42.60 -18.59
CA ILE A 633 -39.00 43.58 -18.54
C ILE A 633 -38.83 44.64 -19.65
N LYS A 634 -37.59 45.07 -19.89
CA LYS A 634 -37.28 46.05 -20.91
C LYS A 634 -37.16 45.40 -22.29
N ARG A 635 -37.78 45.96 -23.30
CA ARG A 635 -37.82 45.40 -24.67
C ARG A 635 -36.42 45.32 -25.28
N PRO A 636 -36.07 44.25 -26.02
CA PRO A 636 -34.86 44.19 -26.81
C PRO A 636 -34.73 45.39 -27.77
N GLY A 637 -33.52 45.87 -28.02
CA GLY A 637 -33.23 47.02 -28.87
C GLY A 637 -33.43 48.38 -28.20
N SER A 638 -33.96 48.47 -26.98
CA SER A 638 -34.14 49.75 -26.28
C SER A 638 -32.82 50.28 -25.72
N LYS A 639 -32.67 51.63 -25.70
CA LYS A 639 -31.44 52.28 -25.17
C LYS A 639 -31.31 52.07 -23.67
N LEU A 640 -30.10 51.74 -23.22
CA LEU A 640 -29.71 51.64 -21.81
C LEU A 640 -28.91 52.90 -21.42
N LYS A 641 -28.92 53.23 -20.13
CA LYS A 641 -28.00 54.21 -19.55
C LYS A 641 -26.87 53.48 -18.85
N LYS A 642 -25.63 53.90 -19.05
CA LYS A 642 -24.45 53.29 -18.45
C LYS A 642 -24.62 53.15 -16.94
N GLY A 643 -24.42 51.92 -16.40
CA GLY A 643 -24.56 51.61 -14.97
C GLY A 643 -25.98 51.51 -14.42
N GLN A 644 -27.04 51.61 -15.28
CA GLN A 644 -28.42 51.45 -14.80
C GLN A 644 -28.71 50.03 -14.38
N LYS A 645 -29.70 49.87 -13.48
CA LYS A 645 -30.23 48.55 -13.11
C LYS A 645 -31.11 47.98 -14.22
N ILE A 646 -30.81 46.78 -14.67
CA ILE A 646 -31.65 46.02 -15.61
C ILE A 646 -32.58 45.13 -14.81
N LYS A 647 -33.90 45.31 -15.02
CA LYS A 647 -34.92 44.58 -14.26
C LYS A 647 -35.38 43.35 -15.01
N PHE A 648 -35.44 42.25 -14.29
CA PHE A 648 -36.00 40.98 -14.74
C PHE A 648 -37.09 40.51 -13.78
N LYS A 649 -38.12 39.89 -14.31
CA LYS A 649 -39.17 39.26 -13.54
C LYS A 649 -38.89 37.77 -13.43
N LEU A 650 -38.88 37.21 -12.22
CA LEU A 650 -38.85 35.78 -11.99
C LEU A 650 -40.26 35.22 -12.15
N ILE A 651 -40.38 34.10 -12.90
CA ILE A 651 -41.65 33.40 -13.18
C ILE A 651 -41.45 31.89 -13.09
#